data_a0b208dd89e8d011f0cb0e4a71411d8a
#
_entry.id   a0b208dd89e8d011f0cb0e4a71411d8a
#
_cell.length_a   1.000
_cell.length_b   1.000
_cell.length_c   1.000
_cell.angle_alpha   90.00
_cell.angle_beta   90.00
_cell.angle_gamma   90.00
#
_symmetry.space_group_name_H-M   'P 1'
#
loop_
_entity.id
_entity.type
_entity.pdbx_description
1 polymer ?
#
loop_
_entity_poly.entity_id
_entity_poly.type
_entity_poly.pdbx_seq_one_letter_code
_entity_poly.pdbx_strand_id
1 'polypeptide(L)'
;MFPRFCALLISCAAAFGQTHVSKSPANRLVHLDDPSPFYPHRDFPKLITPQWVGEDGVEAVVTLGIDDMNSAARYENFLRPILERLKKIDGRAPVSILTCRIAPDDPQVQVWLKEGLTIEVHTLNHPCPLLHQGRFDLAANVVHGGMDLLSQIKGNVPVAYRMPCCDSMNSLSPRFFAEIFNKVSDGGRFMKIDTSVFNITTAKDKSLPREWVVDKDGNPRFNKYLPRKPKPGLRTMESYMGTIEDYPYPFVINRLCWEFPCTVPSDWEAQNLIGNQNPQMLEDWKRALDVTVKKKGTMNLVFHPHGWASTQQLVDLVDYADKTYGKKVKFLNFRECADRLEKHLLQGGSLRDAKGGDAGVRVLDLNADGFMDVVIPAKKLTRVWDAKAGKWTESPLPFDPRGLSAGVLDKSNAASFHDPTGTVWTYRDKIWLKTAVTPASDRTGQLRDVDNDGIAEWLGKRIHKWDPANRRWITTPNVVPGAVHLNDPAIRFVDLNEDGFDDILFSDKTRWGIYLWEQRVNAGLGWRPGWSYVVAEGLREDPGALPMISRGGEHPNNGAWIHSNHIWWQNEYTANLPDVVDRRSFKQLLDFGGPKPKSPADSQKAFRVRDGFEVRLVASEPQVKDPVAFAWGTDGKLWVAEMGDYPSGINGKPGGVVRWLVDADGNGHYEKSTVFLEGLNFPNGVLAWGKGVLISATPDIIYAEDTTGDGRADVRKVLFTGFNQGNQQHR
;
A
#
# COMPACT_ATOMS: atom_id res chain seq x y z
N MET A 1 17.03 -39.65 5.00
CA MET A 1 16.37 -38.64 5.83
C MET A 1 16.33 -37.32 5.05
N PHE A 2 15.28 -37.10 4.27
CA PHE A 2 15.13 -35.87 3.49
C PHE A 2 14.05 -35.01 4.14
N PRO A 3 14.25 -33.69 4.30
CA PRO A 3 13.21 -32.83 4.82
C PRO A 3 12.14 -32.56 3.74
N ARG A 4 10.90 -32.66 4.16
CA ARG A 4 9.71 -32.34 3.37
C ARG A 4 9.62 -30.82 3.17
N PHE A 5 9.71 -30.37 1.93
CA PHE A 5 9.27 -29.04 1.54
C PHE A 5 7.75 -29.04 1.46
N CYS A 6 7.09 -28.34 2.36
CA CYS A 6 5.69 -27.99 2.27
C CYS A 6 5.57 -26.77 1.33
N ALA A 7 5.10 -27.00 0.11
CA ALA A 7 4.69 -25.90 -0.77
C ALA A 7 3.35 -25.34 -0.25
N LEU A 8 3.37 -24.14 0.26
CA LEU A 8 2.18 -23.39 0.63
C LEU A 8 1.55 -22.84 -0.66
N LEU A 9 0.40 -23.35 -1.04
CA LEU A 9 -0.47 -22.75 -2.05
C LEU A 9 -1.01 -21.43 -1.51
N ILE A 10 -0.46 -20.32 -1.94
CA ILE A 10 -1.01 -18.97 -1.68
C ILE A 10 -2.03 -18.70 -2.78
N SER A 11 -3.31 -18.81 -2.43
CA SER A 11 -4.39 -18.27 -3.23
C SER A 11 -4.24 -16.73 -3.29
N CYS A 12 -4.05 -16.18 -4.48
CA CYS A 12 -4.10 -14.75 -4.74
C CYS A 12 -5.50 -14.19 -4.44
N ALA A 13 -5.77 -13.91 -3.16
CA ALA A 13 -6.75 -12.91 -2.79
C ALA A 13 -5.99 -11.58 -2.79
N ALA A 14 -6.37 -10.66 -3.66
CA ALA A 14 -5.81 -9.31 -3.70
C ALA A 14 -5.78 -8.72 -2.28
N ALA A 15 -4.60 -8.60 -1.70
CA ALA A 15 -4.39 -7.97 -0.40
C ALA A 15 -4.42 -6.46 -0.64
N PHE A 16 -5.52 -5.81 -0.27
CA PHE A 16 -5.57 -4.36 -0.14
C PHE A 16 -4.76 -3.97 1.09
N GLY A 17 -3.90 -2.96 0.96
CA GLY A 17 -3.30 -2.30 2.13
C GLY A 17 -1.99 -2.87 2.67
N GLN A 18 -1.24 -3.68 1.94
CA GLN A 18 0.14 -3.97 2.33
C GLN A 18 1.09 -2.93 1.74
N THR A 19 1.66 -2.11 2.62
CA THR A 19 2.89 -1.40 2.29
C THR A 19 4.00 -2.44 2.18
N HIS A 20 4.73 -2.44 1.08
CA HIS A 20 5.92 -3.29 0.95
C HIS A 20 7.09 -2.68 1.73
N VAL A 21 6.95 -2.68 3.05
CA VAL A 21 8.11 -2.49 3.92
C VAL A 21 8.94 -3.75 3.78
N SER A 22 10.24 -3.59 3.59
CA SER A 22 11.20 -4.69 3.60
C SER A 22 10.90 -5.67 4.73
N LYS A 23 10.91 -6.96 4.45
CA LYS A 23 10.66 -8.02 5.44
C LYS A 23 11.74 -8.10 6.52
N SER A 24 12.88 -7.41 6.33
CA SER A 24 13.94 -7.38 7.34
C SER A 24 13.51 -6.61 8.57
N PRO A 25 13.62 -7.19 9.78
CA PRO A 25 13.42 -6.47 11.03
C PRO A 25 14.36 -5.27 11.20
N ALA A 26 15.51 -5.27 10.55
CA ALA A 26 16.47 -4.18 10.60
C ALA A 26 15.97 -2.92 9.88
N ASN A 27 15.02 -3.07 8.95
CA ASN A 27 14.41 -1.97 8.24
C ASN A 27 13.19 -1.35 8.97
N ARG A 28 12.90 -1.74 10.22
CA ARG A 28 11.76 -1.19 10.98
C ARG A 28 11.81 0.32 11.22
N LEU A 29 12.97 0.94 11.07
CA LEU A 29 13.18 2.38 11.29
C LEU A 29 13.28 3.20 9.98
N VAL A 30 13.25 2.58 8.80
CA VAL A 30 13.41 3.32 7.52
C VAL A 30 12.31 4.38 7.30
N HIS A 31 11.12 4.21 7.89
CA HIS A 31 10.04 5.19 7.84
C HIS A 31 10.43 6.56 8.41
N LEU A 32 11.45 6.64 9.26
CA LEU A 32 11.96 7.89 9.81
C LEU A 32 12.70 8.74 8.76
N ASP A 33 13.26 8.10 7.75
CA ASP A 33 14.04 8.73 6.69
C ASP A 33 13.30 8.81 5.35
N ASP A 34 12.21 8.04 5.19
CA ASP A 34 11.43 8.01 3.96
C ASP A 34 10.72 9.35 3.70
N PRO A 35 10.97 10.01 2.55
CA PRO A 35 10.28 11.24 2.17
C PRO A 35 8.84 11.02 1.68
N SER A 36 8.43 9.77 1.48
CA SER A 36 7.07 9.40 1.08
C SER A 36 6.13 9.33 2.28
N PRO A 37 4.80 9.49 2.10
CA PRO A 37 3.85 9.17 3.15
C PRO A 37 4.05 7.73 3.58
N PHE A 38 4.15 7.54 4.87
CA PHE A 38 4.27 6.24 5.46
C PHE A 38 2.87 5.70 5.77
N TYR A 39 2.62 4.47 5.36
CA TYR A 39 1.37 3.76 5.66
C TYR A 39 1.65 2.54 6.54
N PRO A 40 1.32 2.57 7.84
CA PRO A 40 1.54 1.45 8.74
C PRO A 40 0.65 0.25 8.39
N HIS A 41 1.07 -0.91 8.82
CA HIS A 41 0.32 -2.15 8.70
C HIS A 41 0.12 -2.80 10.08
N ARG A 42 -0.69 -3.85 10.16
CA ARG A 42 -1.06 -4.52 11.41
C ARG A 42 0.11 -4.84 12.34
N ASP A 43 1.25 -5.23 11.78
CA ASP A 43 2.42 -5.66 12.55
C ASP A 43 3.40 -4.50 12.85
N PHE A 44 3.05 -3.28 12.42
CA PHE A 44 3.83 -2.09 12.72
C PHE A 44 3.72 -1.71 14.21
N PRO A 45 4.76 -1.11 14.83
CA PRO A 45 4.70 -0.67 16.22
C PRO A 45 3.54 0.29 16.49
N LYS A 46 2.90 0.16 17.64
CA LYS A 46 1.62 0.80 17.94
C LYS A 46 1.77 1.95 18.92
N LEU A 47 1.11 3.07 18.63
CA LEU A 47 0.90 4.13 19.60
C LEU A 47 -0.50 3.97 20.22
N ILE A 48 -0.61 3.15 21.28
CA ILE A 48 -1.89 2.88 21.90
C ILE A 48 -2.40 4.08 22.73
N THR A 49 -3.71 4.19 22.86
CA THR A 49 -4.38 5.31 23.57
C THR A 49 -3.80 5.60 24.97
N PRO A 50 -3.50 4.61 25.85
CA PRO A 50 -2.92 4.90 27.16
C PRO A 50 -1.57 5.63 27.14
N GLN A 51 -0.84 5.58 26.02
CA GLN A 51 0.46 6.25 25.91
C GLN A 51 0.36 7.78 25.81
N TRP A 52 -0.78 8.29 25.30
CA TRP A 52 -0.91 9.70 24.98
C TRP A 52 -2.14 10.39 25.56
N VAL A 53 -3.18 9.64 25.97
CA VAL A 53 -4.43 10.25 26.44
C VAL A 53 -4.30 10.98 27.77
N GLY A 54 -3.42 10.51 28.68
CA GLY A 54 -3.13 11.13 29.95
C GLY A 54 -4.24 11.01 31.00
N GLU A 55 -5.12 10.01 30.88
CA GLU A 55 -6.19 9.71 31.84
C GLU A 55 -6.18 8.20 32.16
N ASP A 56 -6.10 7.88 33.45
CA ASP A 56 -6.08 6.49 33.91
C ASP A 56 -7.38 5.77 33.61
N GLY A 57 -7.26 4.55 33.07
CA GLY A 57 -8.38 3.69 32.74
C GLY A 57 -9.04 3.98 31.39
N VAL A 58 -8.59 5.00 30.65
CA VAL A 58 -9.01 5.22 29.26
C VAL A 58 -8.20 4.30 28.35
N GLU A 59 -8.88 3.43 27.63
CA GLU A 59 -8.28 2.45 26.72
C GLU A 59 -8.47 2.82 25.25
N ALA A 60 -9.52 3.57 24.90
CA ALA A 60 -9.79 3.97 23.53
C ALA A 60 -10.30 5.42 23.44
N VAL A 61 -10.00 6.08 22.32
CA VAL A 61 -10.52 7.40 21.99
C VAL A 61 -11.48 7.27 20.81
N VAL A 62 -12.61 8.01 20.89
CA VAL A 62 -13.53 8.20 19.76
C VAL A 62 -13.51 9.67 19.37
N THR A 63 -13.22 9.95 18.10
CA THR A 63 -13.38 11.27 17.51
C THR A 63 -14.60 11.26 16.58
N LEU A 64 -15.49 12.22 16.80
CA LEU A 64 -16.67 12.42 15.95
C LEU A 64 -16.38 13.60 15.01
N GLY A 65 -16.11 13.29 13.74
CA GLY A 65 -15.80 14.27 12.71
C GLY A 65 -16.98 14.42 11.74
N ILE A 66 -17.64 15.58 11.74
CA ILE A 66 -18.71 15.86 10.79
C ILE A 66 -18.20 16.74 9.66
N ASP A 67 -18.37 16.28 8.43
CA ASP A 67 -17.92 16.96 7.22
C ASP A 67 -19.04 17.80 6.58
N ASP A 68 -18.69 18.71 5.65
CA ASP A 68 -19.60 19.50 4.79
C ASP A 68 -20.51 20.50 5.51
N MET A 69 -20.19 20.85 6.74
CA MET A 69 -20.98 21.81 7.51
C MET A 69 -20.71 23.26 7.06
N ASN A 70 -21.51 23.77 6.13
CA ASN A 70 -21.37 25.12 5.57
C ASN A 70 -22.42 26.13 6.06
N SER A 71 -23.34 25.73 6.94
CA SER A 71 -24.38 26.57 7.53
C SER A 71 -24.70 26.09 8.94
N ALA A 72 -24.33 26.90 9.95
CA ALA A 72 -24.53 26.55 11.34
C ALA A 72 -26.03 26.36 11.67
N ALA A 73 -26.88 27.28 11.23
CA ALA A 73 -28.32 27.22 11.51
C ALA A 73 -28.99 25.97 10.95
N ARG A 74 -28.61 25.54 9.75
CA ARG A 74 -29.17 24.35 9.10
C ARG A 74 -28.85 23.06 9.87
N TYR A 75 -27.64 22.99 10.43
CA TYR A 75 -27.14 21.76 11.02
C TYR A 75 -27.33 21.66 12.53
N GLU A 76 -27.72 22.75 13.19
CA GLU A 76 -27.96 22.78 14.62
C GLU A 76 -28.97 21.68 15.05
N ASN A 77 -30.06 21.53 14.33
CA ASN A 77 -31.08 20.53 14.63
C ASN A 77 -30.57 19.09 14.50
N PHE A 78 -29.64 18.84 13.55
CA PHE A 78 -29.01 17.55 13.40
C PHE A 78 -28.03 17.26 14.54
N LEU A 79 -27.21 18.24 14.90
CA LEU A 79 -26.19 18.09 15.93
C LEU A 79 -26.75 18.09 17.35
N ARG A 80 -27.77 18.90 17.63
CA ARG A 80 -28.21 19.19 19.01
C ARG A 80 -28.41 17.94 19.87
N PRO A 81 -29.11 16.88 19.45
CA PRO A 81 -29.28 15.68 20.28
C PRO A 81 -27.96 14.96 20.58
N ILE A 82 -27.01 14.98 19.63
CA ILE A 82 -25.68 14.38 19.81
C ILE A 82 -24.90 15.17 20.86
N LEU A 83 -24.90 16.52 20.76
CA LEU A 83 -24.21 17.39 21.69
C LEU A 83 -24.75 17.25 23.11
N GLU A 84 -26.08 17.24 23.26
CA GLU A 84 -26.74 17.05 24.57
C GLU A 84 -26.41 15.69 25.18
N ARG A 85 -26.29 14.66 24.37
CA ARG A 85 -25.90 13.34 24.87
C ARG A 85 -24.44 13.28 25.34
N LEU A 86 -23.53 13.87 24.58
CA LEU A 86 -22.11 13.96 24.94
C LEU A 86 -21.91 14.77 26.22
N LYS A 87 -22.62 15.90 26.39
CA LYS A 87 -22.57 16.71 27.62
C LYS A 87 -23.01 15.94 28.87
N LYS A 88 -23.95 15.01 28.74
CA LYS A 88 -24.37 14.14 29.86
C LYS A 88 -23.28 13.18 30.31
N ILE A 89 -22.30 12.87 29.44
CA ILE A 89 -21.20 11.99 29.77
C ILE A 89 -20.07 12.76 30.48
N ASP A 90 -19.66 13.89 29.93
CA ASP A 90 -18.41 14.56 30.33
C ASP A 90 -18.52 16.11 30.40
N GLY A 91 -19.73 16.64 30.51
CA GLY A 91 -20.01 18.08 30.67
C GLY A 91 -19.74 18.91 29.42
N ARG A 92 -19.26 18.34 28.33
CA ARG A 92 -18.92 18.98 27.08
C ARG A 92 -19.28 18.12 25.87
N ALA A 93 -19.27 18.71 24.68
CA ALA A 93 -19.59 18.05 23.43
C ALA A 93 -18.40 18.07 22.44
N PRO A 94 -17.45 17.15 22.55
CA PRO A 94 -16.22 17.14 21.74
C PRO A 94 -16.46 16.60 20.33
N VAL A 95 -17.06 17.42 19.49
CA VAL A 95 -17.25 17.13 18.06
C VAL A 95 -16.34 18.04 17.24
N SER A 96 -15.70 17.53 16.22
CA SER A 96 -14.95 18.30 15.24
C SER A 96 -15.80 18.53 13.99
N ILE A 97 -15.99 19.80 13.63
CA ILE A 97 -16.68 20.20 12.42
C ILE A 97 -15.64 20.50 11.35
N LEU A 98 -15.57 19.67 10.31
CA LEU A 98 -14.68 19.91 9.18
C LEU A 98 -15.49 20.61 8.08
N THR A 99 -15.13 21.86 7.80
CA THR A 99 -15.98 22.73 6.97
C THR A 99 -15.17 23.58 5.99
N CYS A 100 -15.84 23.97 4.90
CA CYS A 100 -15.26 24.81 3.85
C CYS A 100 -15.62 26.28 4.01
N ARG A 101 -16.85 26.59 4.35
CA ARG A 101 -17.42 27.96 4.22
C ARG A 101 -18.37 28.30 5.35
N ILE A 102 -17.91 28.20 6.57
CA ILE A 102 -18.70 28.73 7.68
C ILE A 102 -18.34 30.20 7.91
N ALA A 103 -19.33 31.06 8.14
CA ALA A 103 -19.07 32.46 8.41
C ALA A 103 -18.32 32.61 9.75
N PRO A 104 -17.18 33.30 9.80
CA PRO A 104 -16.39 33.43 11.02
C PRO A 104 -17.11 34.14 12.18
N ASP A 105 -18.08 34.96 11.87
CA ASP A 105 -18.89 35.74 12.81
C ASP A 105 -20.26 35.12 13.13
N ASP A 106 -20.55 33.92 12.65
CA ASP A 106 -21.80 33.25 12.92
C ASP A 106 -21.99 32.99 14.43
N PRO A 107 -23.08 33.54 15.05
CA PRO A 107 -23.31 33.38 16.48
C PRO A 107 -23.43 31.93 16.95
N GLN A 108 -23.97 31.04 16.12
CA GLN A 108 -24.13 29.63 16.46
C GLN A 108 -22.78 28.93 16.59
N VAL A 109 -21.79 29.32 15.81
CA VAL A 109 -20.43 28.81 15.92
C VAL A 109 -19.84 29.15 17.29
N GLN A 110 -20.08 30.36 17.80
CA GLN A 110 -19.63 30.76 19.13
C GLN A 110 -20.31 30.00 20.27
N VAL A 111 -21.55 29.57 20.07
CA VAL A 111 -22.25 28.65 21.01
C VAL A 111 -21.57 27.29 21.00
N TRP A 112 -21.34 26.69 19.82
CA TRP A 112 -20.71 25.40 19.69
C TRP A 112 -19.30 25.35 20.28
N LEU A 113 -18.48 26.37 20.04
CA LEU A 113 -17.13 26.45 20.62
C LEU A 113 -17.16 26.44 22.15
N LYS A 114 -18.12 27.14 22.78
CA LYS A 114 -18.32 27.12 24.26
C LYS A 114 -18.79 25.75 24.76
N GLU A 115 -19.46 24.99 23.95
CA GLU A 115 -19.93 23.64 24.27
C GLU A 115 -18.84 22.57 24.10
N GLY A 116 -17.68 22.91 23.52
CA GLY A 116 -16.54 22.04 23.35
C GLY A 116 -16.32 21.49 21.95
N LEU A 117 -17.04 22.03 20.94
CA LEU A 117 -16.78 21.71 19.54
C LEU A 117 -15.53 22.44 19.03
N THR A 118 -14.97 21.95 17.92
CA THR A 118 -13.90 22.64 17.16
C THR A 118 -14.29 22.77 15.70
N ILE A 119 -13.78 23.81 15.04
CA ILE A 119 -13.99 24.04 13.62
C ILE A 119 -12.65 23.78 12.92
N GLU A 120 -12.62 22.78 12.06
CA GLU A 120 -11.44 22.24 11.43
C GLU A 120 -11.52 22.37 9.88
N VAL A 121 -10.41 22.15 9.20
CA VAL A 121 -10.25 22.48 7.78
C VAL A 121 -10.72 21.36 6.89
N HIS A 122 -11.62 21.69 5.93
CA HIS A 122 -12.07 20.83 4.84
C HIS A 122 -11.92 21.53 3.48
N THR A 123 -10.80 22.23 3.29
CA THR A 123 -10.50 23.19 2.21
C THR A 123 -11.37 24.47 2.25
N LEU A 124 -11.25 25.31 1.25
CA LEU A 124 -12.04 26.56 1.13
C LEU A 124 -13.37 26.36 0.38
N ASN A 125 -13.44 25.42 -0.57
CA ASN A 125 -14.55 25.29 -1.50
C ASN A 125 -14.88 23.86 -1.94
N HIS A 126 -14.36 22.85 -1.21
CA HIS A 126 -14.64 21.43 -1.41
C HIS A 126 -14.34 20.91 -2.83
N PRO A 127 -13.13 21.14 -3.40
CA PRO A 127 -12.81 20.53 -4.68
C PRO A 127 -12.67 19.00 -4.52
N CYS A 128 -13.35 18.25 -5.38
CA CYS A 128 -13.32 16.80 -5.39
C CYS A 128 -13.15 16.32 -6.84
N PRO A 129 -11.95 15.92 -7.24
CA PRO A 129 -10.70 15.78 -6.47
C PRO A 129 -10.02 17.13 -6.18
N LEU A 130 -9.23 17.18 -5.10
CA LEU A 130 -8.46 18.37 -4.74
C LEU A 130 -7.51 18.82 -5.85
N LEU A 131 -6.83 17.88 -6.48
CA LEU A 131 -5.88 18.13 -7.57
C LEU A 131 -6.56 18.12 -8.95
N HIS A 132 -7.76 18.68 -9.03
CA HIS A 132 -8.44 18.88 -10.30
C HIS A 132 -7.51 19.60 -11.31
N GLN A 133 -7.39 19.05 -12.51
CA GLN A 133 -6.49 19.54 -13.57
C GLN A 133 -4.98 19.52 -13.19
N GLY A 134 -4.55 18.77 -12.17
CA GLY A 134 -3.15 18.68 -11.75
C GLY A 134 -2.56 19.99 -11.21
N ARG A 135 -3.39 20.93 -10.78
CA ARG A 135 -3.00 22.28 -10.34
C ARG A 135 -2.69 22.31 -8.84
N PHE A 136 -1.45 22.01 -8.47
CA PHE A 136 -0.97 22.05 -7.09
C PHE A 136 -1.04 23.45 -6.46
N ASP A 137 -0.84 24.49 -7.25
CA ASP A 137 -0.97 25.88 -6.81
C ASP A 137 -2.41 26.23 -6.39
N LEU A 138 -3.41 25.81 -7.18
CA LEU A 138 -4.81 26.01 -6.82
C LEU A 138 -5.20 25.16 -5.60
N ALA A 139 -4.70 23.93 -5.52
CA ALA A 139 -4.92 23.08 -4.36
C ALA A 139 -4.31 23.68 -3.08
N ALA A 140 -3.09 24.22 -3.16
CA ALA A 140 -2.48 24.94 -2.04
C ALA A 140 -3.33 26.16 -1.60
N ASN A 141 -3.79 26.95 -2.55
CA ASN A 141 -4.62 28.12 -2.26
C ASN A 141 -5.94 27.76 -1.54
N VAL A 142 -6.59 26.65 -1.91
CA VAL A 142 -7.85 26.26 -1.26
C VAL A 142 -7.63 25.59 0.10
N VAL A 143 -6.51 24.90 0.30
CA VAL A 143 -6.16 24.34 1.62
C VAL A 143 -5.74 25.45 2.56
N HIS A 144 -4.79 26.30 2.18
CA HIS A 144 -4.27 27.39 2.99
C HIS A 144 -5.34 28.47 3.23
N GLY A 145 -6.14 28.80 2.20
CA GLY A 145 -7.26 29.71 2.35
C GLY A 145 -8.30 29.23 3.36
N GLY A 146 -8.55 27.91 3.42
CA GLY A 146 -9.40 27.30 4.45
C GLY A 146 -8.80 27.47 5.85
N MET A 147 -7.50 27.23 6.02
CA MET A 147 -6.81 27.45 7.30
C MET A 147 -6.94 28.91 7.78
N ASP A 148 -6.65 29.85 6.88
CA ASP A 148 -6.65 31.29 7.22
C ASP A 148 -8.07 31.78 7.51
N LEU A 149 -9.07 31.35 6.76
CA LEU A 149 -10.48 31.68 7.00
C LEU A 149 -10.95 31.20 8.39
N LEU A 150 -10.76 29.92 8.68
CA LEU A 150 -11.26 29.33 9.92
C LEU A 150 -10.47 29.79 11.17
N SER A 151 -9.26 30.28 10.98
CA SER A 151 -8.48 30.93 12.04
C SER A 151 -9.00 32.32 12.41
N GLN A 152 -9.86 32.95 11.60
CA GLN A 152 -10.52 34.23 11.91
C GLN A 152 -11.68 34.05 12.89
N ILE A 153 -12.19 32.85 13.06
CA ILE A 153 -13.25 32.53 14.02
C ILE A 153 -12.70 32.77 15.44
N LYS A 154 -13.29 33.73 16.15
CA LYS A 154 -12.84 34.07 17.50
C LYS A 154 -12.84 32.87 18.44
N GLY A 155 -11.69 32.57 19.03
CA GLY A 155 -11.50 31.43 19.95
C GLY A 155 -11.29 30.09 19.27
N ASN A 156 -11.36 29.98 17.94
CA ASN A 156 -11.02 28.79 17.19
C ASN A 156 -9.54 28.78 16.77
N VAL A 157 -8.93 27.62 16.86
CA VAL A 157 -7.58 27.34 16.32
C VAL A 157 -7.66 26.00 15.62
N PRO A 158 -7.85 25.99 14.30
CA PRO A 158 -7.91 24.75 13.55
C PRO A 158 -6.56 24.03 13.64
N VAL A 159 -6.61 22.74 13.90
CA VAL A 159 -5.42 21.86 14.02
C VAL A 159 -5.49 20.68 13.06
N ALA A 160 -6.68 20.33 12.59
CA ALA A 160 -6.93 19.17 11.77
C ALA A 160 -7.41 19.52 10.36
N TYR A 161 -7.07 18.64 9.43
CA TYR A 161 -7.49 18.70 8.03
C TYR A 161 -8.07 17.36 7.61
N ARG A 162 -9.10 17.40 6.81
CA ARG A 162 -9.57 16.23 6.07
C ARG A 162 -9.72 16.59 4.60
N MET A 163 -9.22 15.69 3.74
CA MET A 163 -9.37 15.80 2.30
C MET A 163 -10.85 15.72 1.92
N PRO A 164 -11.39 16.62 1.09
CA PRO A 164 -12.69 16.41 0.46
C PRO A 164 -12.79 15.04 -0.19
N CYS A 165 -13.91 14.32 0.07
CA CYS A 165 -14.10 12.94 -0.35
C CYS A 165 -13.13 11.93 0.32
N CYS A 166 -12.49 12.28 1.43
CA CYS A 166 -11.56 11.45 2.22
C CYS A 166 -10.64 10.63 1.34
N ASP A 167 -9.78 11.21 0.55
CA ASP A 167 -8.86 10.52 -0.36
C ASP A 167 -9.48 9.49 -1.33
N SER A 168 -10.80 9.42 -1.41
CA SER A 168 -11.45 8.55 -2.39
C SER A 168 -11.14 8.92 -3.84
N MET A 169 -10.54 10.10 -4.05
CA MET A 169 -10.09 10.63 -5.34
C MET A 169 -8.56 10.68 -5.44
N ASN A 170 -7.88 9.90 -4.60
CA ASN A 170 -6.44 9.72 -4.69
C ASN A 170 -5.63 11.03 -4.64
N SER A 171 -5.95 11.92 -3.71
CA SER A 171 -5.29 13.23 -3.60
C SER A 171 -4.17 13.29 -2.56
N LEU A 172 -4.06 12.29 -1.69
CA LEU A 172 -3.01 12.19 -0.67
C LEU A 172 -1.73 11.58 -1.28
N SER A 173 -0.91 12.42 -1.86
CA SER A 173 0.39 11.99 -2.40
C SER A 173 1.55 12.53 -1.56
N PRO A 174 2.77 11.99 -1.69
CA PRO A 174 3.95 12.59 -1.06
C PRO A 174 4.13 14.06 -1.42
N ARG A 175 3.78 14.42 -2.64
CA ARG A 175 3.86 15.79 -3.12
C ARG A 175 2.80 16.69 -2.47
N PHE A 176 1.59 16.18 -2.25
CA PHE A 176 0.56 16.88 -1.47
C PHE A 176 1.09 17.23 -0.07
N PHE A 177 1.64 16.27 0.65
CA PHE A 177 2.21 16.55 1.97
C PHE A 177 3.38 17.53 1.91
N ALA A 178 4.33 17.34 0.99
CA ALA A 178 5.53 18.17 0.91
C ALA A 178 5.27 19.60 0.45
N GLU A 179 4.37 19.80 -0.51
CA GLU A 179 4.18 21.09 -1.19
C GLU A 179 2.91 21.83 -0.75
N ILE A 180 1.95 21.17 -0.08
CA ILE A 180 0.69 21.76 0.35
C ILE A 180 0.54 21.64 1.87
N PHE A 181 0.29 20.42 2.36
CA PHE A 181 -0.11 20.22 3.76
C PHE A 181 0.96 20.68 4.77
N ASN A 182 2.24 20.35 4.50
CA ASN A 182 3.34 20.69 5.40
C ASN A 182 3.84 22.13 5.26
N LYS A 183 3.31 22.88 4.29
CA LYS A 183 3.65 24.31 4.16
C LYS A 183 2.88 25.13 5.17
N VAL A 184 3.38 26.34 5.37
CA VAL A 184 2.76 27.36 6.21
C VAL A 184 1.97 28.29 5.30
N SER A 185 0.74 28.65 5.68
CA SER A 185 -0.08 29.60 4.93
C SER A 185 0.49 31.01 5.01
N ASP A 186 0.00 31.92 4.18
CA ASP A 186 0.36 33.34 4.21
C ASP A 186 0.02 33.98 5.57
N GLY A 187 -1.00 33.47 6.25
CA GLY A 187 -1.36 33.88 7.62
C GLY A 187 -0.48 33.27 8.72
N GLY A 188 0.58 32.54 8.37
CA GLY A 188 1.49 31.90 9.32
C GLY A 188 0.91 30.67 10.02
N ARG A 189 -0.09 30.03 9.42
CA ARG A 189 -0.80 28.86 9.97
C ARG A 189 -0.30 27.56 9.36
N PHE A 190 -0.39 26.49 10.12
CA PHE A 190 -0.13 25.11 9.65
C PHE A 190 -0.98 24.10 10.42
N MET A 191 -1.29 22.98 9.77
CA MET A 191 -2.03 21.87 10.40
C MET A 191 -1.10 20.95 11.16
N LYS A 192 -1.63 20.32 12.20
CA LYS A 192 -0.92 19.31 13.03
C LYS A 192 -1.41 17.90 12.74
N ILE A 193 -2.67 17.75 12.32
CA ILE A 193 -3.34 16.47 12.11
C ILE A 193 -3.88 16.40 10.68
N ASP A 194 -3.57 15.32 9.96
CA ASP A 194 -4.37 14.85 8.84
C ASP A 194 -5.31 13.75 9.30
N THR A 195 -6.46 13.65 8.67
CA THR A 195 -7.48 12.65 9.01
C THR A 195 -8.19 12.17 7.73
N SER A 196 -7.39 11.80 6.73
CA SER A 196 -7.91 11.46 5.40
C SER A 196 -7.64 10.01 5.00
N VAL A 197 -6.76 9.29 5.71
CA VAL A 197 -6.42 7.89 5.48
C VAL A 197 -7.50 6.98 6.04
N PHE A 198 -7.95 5.99 5.27
CA PHE A 198 -8.93 5.00 5.75
C PHE A 198 -8.25 3.84 6.47
N ASN A 199 -8.80 3.43 7.62
CA ASN A 199 -8.42 2.19 8.28
C ASN A 199 -9.55 1.18 8.20
N ILE A 200 -9.29 0.03 7.55
CA ILE A 200 -10.23 -1.07 7.46
C ILE A 200 -9.85 -2.20 8.40
N THR A 201 -10.81 -2.67 9.18
CA THR A 201 -10.65 -3.89 9.97
C THR A 201 -10.88 -5.12 9.11
N THR A 202 -9.94 -6.06 9.11
CA THR A 202 -10.01 -7.26 8.27
C THR A 202 -10.19 -8.54 9.08
N ALA A 203 -10.69 -9.58 8.42
CA ALA A 203 -10.78 -10.91 9.02
C ALA A 203 -9.41 -11.64 9.10
N LYS A 204 -8.33 -11.01 8.64
CA LYS A 204 -6.95 -11.51 8.74
C LYS A 204 -6.39 -11.40 10.15
N ASP A 205 -6.91 -10.48 10.95
CA ASP A 205 -6.48 -10.28 12.34
C ASP A 205 -7.03 -11.38 13.25
N LYS A 206 -6.18 -12.35 13.58
CA LYS A 206 -6.52 -13.49 14.42
C LYS A 206 -6.68 -13.15 15.92
N SER A 207 -6.31 -11.94 16.33
CA SER A 207 -6.48 -11.47 17.71
C SER A 207 -7.92 -11.05 18.02
N LEU A 208 -8.74 -10.84 16.96
CA LEU A 208 -10.12 -10.39 17.08
C LEU A 208 -11.11 -11.56 17.10
N PRO A 209 -12.21 -11.48 17.88
CA PRO A 209 -13.32 -12.41 17.79
C PRO A 209 -13.88 -12.45 16.35
N ARG A 210 -14.09 -13.67 15.84
CA ARG A 210 -14.51 -13.85 14.44
C ARG A 210 -15.82 -13.14 14.13
N GLU A 211 -16.79 -13.16 15.05
CA GLU A 211 -18.10 -12.51 14.92
C GLU A 211 -18.04 -10.97 14.84
N TRP A 212 -16.90 -10.37 15.19
CA TRP A 212 -16.72 -8.92 15.02
C TRP A 212 -16.29 -8.56 13.61
N VAL A 213 -15.53 -9.42 12.95
CA VAL A 213 -14.90 -9.17 11.66
C VAL A 213 -15.52 -9.94 10.50
N VAL A 214 -16.40 -10.90 10.80
CA VAL A 214 -17.16 -11.69 9.83
C VAL A 214 -18.65 -11.49 10.11
N ASP A 215 -19.45 -11.30 9.06
CA ASP A 215 -20.90 -11.14 9.17
C ASP A 215 -21.60 -12.50 9.31
N LYS A 216 -22.94 -12.46 9.49
CA LYS A 216 -23.78 -13.66 9.63
C LYS A 216 -23.75 -14.62 8.42
N ASP A 217 -23.37 -14.10 7.26
CA ASP A 217 -23.31 -14.84 6.00
C ASP A 217 -21.90 -15.40 5.74
N GLY A 218 -20.96 -15.19 6.68
CA GLY A 218 -19.57 -15.68 6.61
C GLY A 218 -18.63 -14.78 5.83
N ASN A 219 -19.06 -13.59 5.41
CA ASN A 219 -18.22 -12.65 4.65
C ASN A 219 -17.44 -11.71 5.57
N PRO A 220 -16.28 -11.21 5.15
CA PRO A 220 -15.56 -10.15 5.87
C PRO A 220 -16.43 -8.91 6.01
N ARG A 221 -16.77 -8.55 7.27
CA ARG A 221 -17.78 -7.55 7.62
C ARG A 221 -17.53 -6.17 7.00
N PHE A 222 -16.28 -5.69 7.04
CA PHE A 222 -15.92 -4.34 6.63
C PHE A 222 -15.44 -4.24 5.18
N ASN A 223 -14.90 -5.31 4.60
CA ASN A 223 -14.37 -5.30 3.23
C ASN A 223 -15.42 -4.95 2.16
N LYS A 224 -16.71 -5.19 2.47
CA LYS A 224 -17.83 -4.84 1.57
C LYS A 224 -17.94 -3.34 1.29
N TYR A 225 -17.46 -2.49 2.21
CA TYR A 225 -17.57 -1.04 2.12
C TYR A 225 -16.51 -0.41 1.23
N LEU A 226 -15.43 -1.10 0.96
CA LEU A 226 -14.44 -0.65 -0.01
C LEU A 226 -14.97 -0.90 -1.42
N PRO A 227 -15.12 0.11 -2.26
CA PRO A 227 -15.65 -0.05 -3.61
C PRO A 227 -14.73 -0.94 -4.44
N ARG A 228 -15.28 -2.03 -4.94
CA ARG A 228 -14.58 -2.96 -5.86
C ARG A 228 -14.93 -2.70 -7.32
N LYS A 229 -16.04 -2.01 -7.59
CA LYS A 229 -16.50 -1.64 -8.93
C LYS A 229 -17.28 -0.34 -8.86
N PRO A 230 -17.14 0.55 -9.84
CA PRO A 230 -17.91 1.78 -9.89
C PRO A 230 -19.39 1.49 -10.12
N LYS A 231 -20.26 2.28 -9.51
CA LYS A 231 -21.63 2.41 -10.01
C LYS A 231 -21.56 3.12 -11.39
N PRO A 232 -22.41 2.77 -12.36
CA PRO A 232 -22.50 3.50 -13.61
C PRO A 232 -22.65 5.01 -13.36
N GLY A 233 -21.78 5.82 -13.97
CA GLY A 233 -21.78 7.28 -13.81
C GLY A 233 -20.92 7.83 -12.66
N LEU A 234 -20.36 7.00 -11.79
CA LEU A 234 -19.30 7.40 -10.85
C LEU A 234 -17.92 7.02 -11.39
N ARG A 235 -16.91 7.83 -11.07
CA ARG A 235 -15.51 7.48 -11.36
C ARG A 235 -15.14 6.20 -10.63
N THR A 236 -14.30 5.40 -11.26
CA THR A 236 -13.86 4.11 -10.72
C THR A 236 -12.98 4.31 -9.50
N MET A 237 -13.51 4.02 -8.32
CA MET A 237 -12.71 3.94 -7.10
C MET A 237 -12.29 2.48 -6.89
N GLU A 238 -11.36 1.98 -7.71
CA GLU A 238 -10.91 0.58 -7.59
C GLU A 238 -10.04 0.33 -6.36
N SER A 239 -9.43 1.38 -5.83
CA SER A 239 -8.70 1.34 -4.56
C SER A 239 -8.53 2.77 -4.03
N TYR A 240 -8.70 2.93 -2.73
CA TYR A 240 -8.26 4.15 -2.05
C TYR A 240 -6.75 4.09 -1.85
N MET A 241 -6.04 5.10 -2.30
CA MET A 241 -4.59 5.18 -2.15
C MET A 241 -4.11 5.28 -0.72
N GLY A 242 -4.92 5.85 0.15
CA GLY A 242 -4.63 6.04 1.55
C GLY A 242 -5.33 5.02 2.44
N THR A 243 -5.57 3.77 2.00
CA THR A 243 -6.21 2.76 2.86
C THR A 243 -5.16 1.90 3.55
N ILE A 244 -5.29 1.77 4.87
CA ILE A 244 -4.48 0.86 5.69
C ILE A 244 -5.37 -0.23 6.31
N GLU A 245 -4.76 -1.36 6.71
CA GLU A 245 -5.47 -2.49 7.29
C GLU A 245 -5.08 -2.70 8.76
N ASP A 246 -6.10 -2.89 9.63
CA ASP A 246 -5.97 -3.36 11.01
C ASP A 246 -5.08 -2.50 11.93
N TYR A 247 -4.94 -1.19 11.60
CA TYR A 247 -4.09 -0.26 12.36
C TYR A 247 -4.88 0.97 12.84
N PRO A 248 -5.73 0.86 13.87
CA PRO A 248 -6.54 1.96 14.41
C PRO A 248 -5.74 2.82 15.42
N TYR A 249 -4.58 3.30 15.06
CA TYR A 249 -3.72 4.10 15.93
C TYR A 249 -3.26 5.37 15.22
N PRO A 250 -3.04 6.48 15.95
CA PRO A 250 -2.36 7.62 15.36
C PRO A 250 -0.94 7.27 14.97
N PHE A 251 -0.45 7.85 13.87
CA PHE A 251 0.93 7.70 13.42
C PHE A 251 1.44 8.99 12.78
N VAL A 252 2.76 9.07 12.54
CA VAL A 252 3.39 10.29 12.02
C VAL A 252 3.70 10.13 10.54
N ILE A 253 3.27 11.13 9.74
CA ILE A 253 3.63 11.25 8.33
C ILE A 253 4.69 12.34 8.16
N ASN A 254 5.75 12.06 7.42
CA ASN A 254 6.80 13.01 7.04
C ASN A 254 7.38 13.81 8.23
N ARG A 255 7.43 13.23 9.42
CA ARG A 255 7.96 13.86 10.66
C ARG A 255 7.17 15.06 11.15
N LEU A 256 6.15 15.53 10.44
CA LEU A 256 5.55 16.83 10.64
C LEU A 256 4.07 16.80 11.02
N CYS A 257 3.35 15.74 10.72
CA CYS A 257 1.93 15.66 11.05
C CYS A 257 1.53 14.32 11.65
N TRP A 258 0.52 14.37 12.51
CA TRP A 258 -0.18 13.18 12.96
C TRP A 258 -1.25 12.78 11.95
N GLU A 259 -1.34 11.52 11.63
CA GLU A 259 -2.49 10.93 10.95
C GLU A 259 -3.40 10.25 11.97
N PHE A 260 -4.70 10.58 11.91
CA PHE A 260 -5.75 9.89 12.65
C PHE A 260 -6.64 9.16 11.63
N PRO A 261 -6.40 7.86 11.40
CA PRO A 261 -7.08 7.14 10.34
C PRO A 261 -8.60 7.10 10.51
N CYS A 262 -9.33 7.35 9.43
CA CYS A 262 -10.79 7.24 9.38
C CYS A 262 -11.23 5.80 9.51
N THR A 263 -12.18 5.54 10.39
CA THR A 263 -12.73 4.20 10.59
C THR A 263 -13.74 3.84 9.50
N VAL A 264 -13.53 2.74 8.80
CA VAL A 264 -14.47 2.19 7.81
C VAL A 264 -15.56 1.36 8.52
N PRO A 265 -16.87 1.57 8.18
CA PRO A 265 -17.37 2.54 7.22
C PRO A 265 -17.60 3.94 7.81
N SER A 266 -17.46 4.98 6.98
CA SER A 266 -18.16 6.23 7.21
C SER A 266 -19.64 6.08 6.83
N ASP A 267 -20.45 7.10 7.09
CA ASP A 267 -21.85 7.08 6.64
C ASP A 267 -21.94 7.14 5.11
N TRP A 268 -20.96 7.73 4.42
CA TRP A 268 -20.90 7.80 2.96
C TRP A 268 -20.71 6.41 2.31
N GLU A 269 -19.72 5.61 2.75
CA GLU A 269 -19.56 4.24 2.24
C GLU A 269 -20.79 3.39 2.56
N ALA A 270 -21.32 3.52 3.78
CA ALA A 270 -22.47 2.75 4.22
C ALA A 270 -23.72 3.07 3.37
N GLN A 271 -24.07 4.36 3.20
CA GLN A 271 -25.25 4.71 2.41
C GLN A 271 -25.12 4.30 0.94
N ASN A 272 -23.93 4.37 0.36
CA ASN A 272 -23.70 3.97 -1.02
C ASN A 272 -23.87 2.46 -1.23
N LEU A 273 -23.59 1.64 -0.22
CA LEU A 273 -23.69 0.19 -0.31
C LEU A 273 -25.04 -0.35 0.14
N ILE A 274 -25.55 0.13 1.28
CA ILE A 274 -26.71 -0.46 1.97
C ILE A 274 -27.89 0.50 2.13
N GLY A 275 -27.76 1.75 1.64
CA GLY A 275 -28.82 2.78 1.72
C GLY A 275 -28.75 3.64 2.97
N ASN A 276 -29.44 4.81 2.89
CA ASN A 276 -29.48 5.79 3.96
C ASN A 276 -30.09 5.22 5.24
N GLN A 277 -29.52 5.60 6.38
CA GLN A 277 -30.01 5.29 7.72
C GLN A 277 -30.24 3.78 7.97
N ASN A 278 -29.52 2.93 7.23
CA ASN A 278 -29.67 1.49 7.37
C ASN A 278 -29.21 1.04 8.78
N PRO A 279 -30.00 0.22 9.50
CA PRO A 279 -29.63 -0.26 10.83
C PRO A 279 -28.31 -1.02 10.87
N GLN A 280 -27.93 -1.69 9.78
CA GLN A 280 -26.65 -2.42 9.69
C GLN A 280 -25.45 -1.49 9.85
N MET A 281 -25.54 -0.22 9.42
CA MET A 281 -24.47 0.77 9.58
C MET A 281 -24.15 0.98 11.07
N LEU A 282 -25.17 1.15 11.91
CA LEU A 282 -24.97 1.30 13.37
C LEU A 282 -24.35 0.04 13.99
N GLU A 283 -24.80 -1.14 13.58
CA GLU A 283 -24.22 -2.40 14.08
C GLU A 283 -22.74 -2.55 13.66
N ASP A 284 -22.40 -2.16 12.45
CA ASP A 284 -21.01 -2.20 11.98
C ASP A 284 -20.15 -1.14 12.72
N TRP A 285 -20.68 0.05 13.03
CA TRP A 285 -20.02 1.03 13.89
C TRP A 285 -19.78 0.53 15.31
N LYS A 286 -20.75 -0.16 15.92
CA LYS A 286 -20.57 -0.79 17.25
C LYS A 286 -19.44 -1.82 17.21
N ARG A 287 -19.38 -2.66 16.16
CA ARG A 287 -18.28 -3.63 16.02
C ARG A 287 -16.93 -2.95 15.78
N ALA A 288 -16.88 -1.86 15.01
CA ALA A 288 -15.65 -1.08 14.86
C ALA A 288 -15.19 -0.48 16.20
N LEU A 289 -16.11 -0.03 17.04
CA LEU A 289 -15.81 0.44 18.40
C LEU A 289 -15.29 -0.70 19.29
N ASP A 290 -15.92 -1.88 19.25
CA ASP A 290 -15.46 -3.06 20.01
C ASP A 290 -14.01 -3.42 19.66
N VAL A 291 -13.68 -3.41 18.35
CA VAL A 291 -12.32 -3.62 17.87
C VAL A 291 -11.38 -2.54 18.38
N THR A 292 -11.79 -1.28 18.31
CA THR A 292 -10.98 -0.14 18.79
C THR A 292 -10.65 -0.26 20.27
N VAL A 293 -11.61 -0.58 21.10
CA VAL A 293 -11.38 -0.76 22.56
C VAL A 293 -10.46 -1.94 22.81
N LYS A 294 -10.68 -3.08 22.16
CA LYS A 294 -9.82 -4.25 22.30
C LYS A 294 -8.37 -3.96 21.90
N LYS A 295 -8.18 -3.16 20.85
CA LYS A 295 -6.86 -2.76 20.36
C LYS A 295 -6.25 -1.58 21.14
N LYS A 296 -6.99 -0.94 22.02
CA LYS A 296 -6.60 0.31 22.70
C LYS A 296 -6.24 1.41 21.70
N GLY A 297 -7.03 1.52 20.65
CA GLY A 297 -6.80 2.41 19.53
C GLY A 297 -7.67 3.67 19.53
N THR A 298 -7.85 4.24 18.33
CA THR A 298 -8.74 5.35 18.06
C THR A 298 -9.81 4.97 17.05
N MET A 299 -11.06 5.36 17.30
CA MET A 299 -12.15 5.31 16.33
C MET A 299 -12.40 6.72 15.84
N ASN A 300 -11.99 7.02 14.62
CA ASN A 300 -12.27 8.30 13.98
C ASN A 300 -13.47 8.13 13.04
N LEU A 301 -14.65 8.48 13.51
CA LEU A 301 -15.89 8.33 12.76
C LEU A 301 -16.15 9.58 11.91
N VAL A 302 -16.27 9.35 10.60
CA VAL A 302 -16.66 10.36 9.61
C VAL A 302 -18.14 10.25 9.34
N PHE A 303 -18.87 11.37 9.42
CA PHE A 303 -20.29 11.42 9.08
C PHE A 303 -20.68 12.80 8.54
N HIS A 304 -21.86 12.89 7.91
CA HIS A 304 -22.31 14.07 7.19
C HIS A 304 -23.75 14.46 7.60
N PRO A 305 -24.11 15.73 7.47
CA PRO A 305 -25.46 16.20 7.80
C PRO A 305 -26.44 16.02 6.63
N HIS A 306 -26.21 15.04 5.76
CA HIS A 306 -26.97 14.84 4.51
C HIS A 306 -28.12 13.84 4.65
N GLY A 307 -28.34 13.31 5.88
CA GLY A 307 -29.36 12.30 6.14
C GLY A 307 -28.92 10.89 5.71
N TRP A 308 -27.65 10.67 5.46
CA TRP A 308 -27.08 9.34 5.22
C TRP A 308 -27.11 8.50 6.49
N ALA A 309 -26.70 9.09 7.60
CA ALA A 309 -26.97 8.60 8.93
C ALA A 309 -28.03 9.49 9.61
N SER A 310 -28.84 8.92 10.51
CA SER A 310 -29.75 9.70 11.36
C SER A 310 -29.03 10.19 12.62
N THR A 311 -29.49 11.32 13.17
CA THR A 311 -29.03 11.80 14.48
C THR A 311 -29.18 10.71 15.56
N GLN A 312 -30.27 9.94 15.52
CA GLN A 312 -30.51 8.87 16.50
C GLN A 312 -29.45 7.76 16.42
N GLN A 313 -28.99 7.38 15.23
CA GLN A 313 -27.92 6.37 15.09
C GLN A 313 -26.61 6.85 15.73
N LEU A 314 -26.28 8.14 15.63
CA LEU A 314 -25.11 8.72 16.31
C LEU A 314 -25.29 8.71 17.84
N VAL A 315 -26.47 9.10 18.33
CA VAL A 315 -26.82 9.04 19.77
C VAL A 315 -26.75 7.59 20.28
N ASP A 316 -27.28 6.64 19.52
CA ASP A 316 -27.26 5.22 19.89
C ASP A 316 -25.85 4.65 19.93
N LEU A 317 -24.93 5.12 19.05
CA LEU A 317 -23.51 4.76 19.11
C LEU A 317 -22.83 5.33 20.36
N VAL A 318 -23.11 6.60 20.71
CA VAL A 318 -22.59 7.25 21.92
C VAL A 318 -23.13 6.52 23.16
N ASP A 319 -24.41 6.17 23.15
CA ASP A 319 -25.05 5.37 24.23
C ASP A 319 -24.41 3.98 24.38
N TYR A 320 -24.14 3.33 23.24
CA TYR A 320 -23.46 2.03 23.26
C TYR A 320 -22.06 2.12 23.89
N ALA A 321 -21.29 3.15 23.50
CA ALA A 321 -19.96 3.38 24.03
C ALA A 321 -20.00 3.59 25.55
N ASP A 322 -20.89 4.48 26.04
CA ASP A 322 -21.02 4.82 27.44
C ASP A 322 -21.52 3.62 28.28
N LYS A 323 -22.59 2.94 27.83
CA LYS A 323 -23.18 1.80 28.56
C LYS A 323 -22.29 0.57 28.58
N THR A 324 -21.54 0.29 27.49
CA THR A 324 -20.73 -0.93 27.37
C THR A 324 -19.35 -0.76 27.99
N TYR A 325 -18.74 0.40 27.79
CA TYR A 325 -17.34 0.63 28.11
C TYR A 325 -17.09 1.70 29.18
N GLY A 326 -18.07 2.61 29.40
CA GLY A 326 -17.94 3.70 30.38
C GLY A 326 -16.66 4.48 30.19
N LYS A 327 -15.93 4.67 31.28
CA LYS A 327 -14.68 5.45 31.26
C LYS A 327 -13.53 4.89 30.42
N LYS A 328 -13.64 3.65 29.94
CA LYS A 328 -12.62 3.10 29.01
C LYS A 328 -12.61 3.80 27.65
N VAL A 329 -13.73 4.39 27.28
CA VAL A 329 -13.86 5.16 26.03
C VAL A 329 -13.96 6.64 26.35
N LYS A 330 -13.07 7.43 25.75
CA LYS A 330 -13.08 8.89 25.85
C LYS A 330 -13.44 9.51 24.51
N PHE A 331 -14.44 10.40 24.52
CA PHE A 331 -14.74 11.22 23.35
C PHE A 331 -13.84 12.48 23.36
N LEU A 332 -13.13 12.71 22.26
CA LEU A 332 -12.25 13.88 22.08
C LEU A 332 -12.50 14.51 20.70
N ASN A 333 -12.38 15.82 20.60
CA ASN A 333 -12.22 16.51 19.33
C ASN A 333 -10.74 16.49 18.91
N PHE A 334 -10.42 16.88 17.66
CA PHE A 334 -9.03 16.81 17.17
C PHE A 334 -8.10 17.76 17.91
N ARG A 335 -8.57 18.90 18.36
CA ARG A 335 -7.76 19.81 19.17
C ARG A 335 -7.34 19.18 20.48
N GLU A 336 -8.28 18.55 21.19
CA GLU A 336 -7.98 17.82 22.42
C GLU A 336 -7.02 16.66 22.18
N CYS A 337 -7.13 15.98 21.02
CA CYS A 337 -6.15 14.95 20.63
C CYS A 337 -4.75 15.56 20.46
N ALA A 338 -4.61 16.66 19.72
CA ALA A 338 -3.34 17.35 19.54
C ALA A 338 -2.75 17.81 20.88
N ASP A 339 -3.57 18.46 21.73
CA ASP A 339 -3.14 18.97 23.03
C ASP A 339 -2.66 17.84 23.96
N ARG A 340 -3.34 16.66 23.93
CA ARG A 340 -2.96 15.49 24.72
C ARG A 340 -1.69 14.83 24.19
N LEU A 341 -1.53 14.69 22.89
CA LEU A 341 -0.29 14.22 22.29
C LEU A 341 0.89 15.12 22.67
N GLU A 342 0.74 16.43 22.54
CA GLU A 342 1.78 17.37 22.93
C GLU A 342 2.06 17.32 24.44
N LYS A 343 1.04 17.33 25.27
CA LYS A 343 1.19 17.37 26.73
C LYS A 343 1.68 16.05 27.32
N HIS A 344 1.05 14.93 26.98
CA HIS A 344 1.24 13.67 27.68
C HIS A 344 2.23 12.74 26.96
N LEU A 345 2.26 12.72 25.61
CA LEU A 345 3.25 11.96 24.87
C LEU A 345 4.58 12.72 24.79
N LEU A 346 4.53 14.00 24.34
CA LEU A 346 5.71 14.79 23.99
C LEU A 346 6.17 15.75 25.11
N GLN A 347 5.59 15.66 26.32
CA GLN A 347 5.97 16.46 27.49
C GLN A 347 6.00 17.99 27.20
N GLY A 348 5.01 18.48 26.47
CA GLY A 348 4.93 19.87 26.00
C GLY A 348 5.82 20.18 24.80
N GLY A 349 6.38 19.17 24.13
CA GLY A 349 6.98 19.28 22.80
C GLY A 349 5.95 19.21 21.69
N SER A 350 6.38 19.40 20.44
CA SER A 350 5.56 19.27 19.25
C SER A 350 6.38 18.66 18.12
N LEU A 351 5.74 18.02 17.13
CA LEU A 351 6.42 17.55 15.91
C LEU A 351 6.99 18.72 15.11
N ARG A 352 6.30 19.88 15.15
CA ARG A 352 6.67 21.09 14.40
C ARG A 352 7.11 22.20 15.37
N ASP A 353 8.11 22.95 14.97
CA ASP A 353 8.51 24.14 15.68
C ASP A 353 7.51 25.31 15.45
N ALA A 354 7.75 26.44 16.09
CA ALA A 354 6.87 27.62 15.99
C ALA A 354 6.78 28.19 14.55
N LYS A 355 7.72 27.84 13.67
CA LYS A 355 7.72 28.24 12.25
C LYS A 355 7.15 27.15 11.33
N GLY A 356 6.68 26.06 11.91
CA GLY A 356 6.13 24.92 11.15
C GLY A 356 7.16 23.93 10.62
N GLY A 357 8.45 24.09 10.97
CA GLY A 357 9.52 23.17 10.59
C GLY A 357 9.64 21.94 11.49
N ASP A 358 10.52 20.99 11.14
CA ASP A 358 10.80 19.78 11.93
C ASP A 358 11.44 20.14 13.28
N ALA A 359 10.75 19.87 14.37
CA ALA A 359 11.27 20.07 15.73
C ALA A 359 12.26 18.97 16.18
N GLY A 360 12.54 17.98 15.33
CA GLY A 360 13.45 16.87 15.61
C GLY A 360 12.85 15.74 16.44
N VAL A 361 11.57 15.80 16.78
CA VAL A 361 10.89 14.70 17.47
C VAL A 361 10.84 13.47 16.56
N ARG A 362 11.14 12.30 17.12
CA ARG A 362 10.95 11.02 16.41
C ARG A 362 10.09 10.09 17.25
N VAL A 363 9.08 9.52 16.61
CA VAL A 363 8.19 8.49 17.17
C VAL A 363 8.60 7.17 16.51
N LEU A 364 9.13 6.24 17.33
CA LEU A 364 9.77 5.02 16.83
C LEU A 364 9.75 3.95 17.92
N ASP A 365 9.94 2.70 17.54
CA ASP A 365 10.13 1.61 18.48
C ASP A 365 11.64 1.43 18.75
N LEU A 366 12.12 1.91 19.89
CA LEU A 366 13.55 1.90 20.24
C LEU A 366 14.07 0.50 20.56
N ASN A 367 13.24 -0.31 21.23
CA ASN A 367 13.63 -1.58 21.86
C ASN A 367 13.04 -2.81 21.16
N ALA A 368 12.34 -2.64 20.06
CA ALA A 368 11.68 -3.69 19.27
C ALA A 368 10.61 -4.47 20.05
N ASP A 369 9.86 -3.79 20.93
CA ASP A 369 8.79 -4.41 21.71
C ASP A 369 7.39 -4.27 21.09
N GLY A 370 7.29 -3.59 19.95
CA GLY A 370 6.05 -3.39 19.20
C GLY A 370 5.21 -2.20 19.66
N PHE A 371 5.76 -1.34 20.53
CA PHE A 371 5.13 -0.09 20.94
C PHE A 371 5.99 1.11 20.53
N MET A 372 5.33 2.22 20.24
CA MET A 372 6.03 3.46 19.90
C MET A 372 6.62 4.10 21.16
N ASP A 373 7.87 4.48 21.04
CA ASP A 373 8.63 5.31 21.94
C ASP A 373 8.83 6.69 21.32
N VAL A 374 9.39 7.63 22.07
CA VAL A 374 9.66 8.98 21.55
C VAL A 374 11.02 9.52 21.99
N VAL A 375 11.69 10.23 21.10
CA VAL A 375 12.84 11.06 21.39
C VAL A 375 12.50 12.51 21.13
N ILE A 376 12.79 13.40 22.09
CA ILE A 376 12.36 14.80 22.12
C ILE A 376 13.58 15.71 22.34
N PRO A 377 14.25 16.19 21.26
CA PRO A 377 15.51 16.92 21.36
C PRO A 377 15.39 18.20 22.18
N ALA A 378 14.31 18.96 21.99
CA ALA A 378 14.08 20.21 22.75
C ALA A 378 14.02 20.01 24.27
N LYS A 379 13.69 18.81 24.71
CA LYS A 379 13.65 18.42 26.13
C LYS A 379 14.88 17.59 26.54
N LYS A 380 15.77 17.25 25.60
CA LYS A 380 16.87 16.28 25.79
C LYS A 380 16.37 14.97 26.42
N LEU A 381 15.24 14.47 25.96
CA LEU A 381 14.48 13.41 26.61
C LEU A 381 14.21 12.25 25.66
N THR A 382 14.44 11.05 26.16
CA THR A 382 13.98 9.79 25.57
C THR A 382 12.92 9.18 26.47
N ARG A 383 11.79 8.75 25.92
CA ARG A 383 10.72 8.08 26.63
C ARG A 383 10.44 6.73 25.98
N VAL A 384 10.50 5.67 26.77
CA VAL A 384 10.21 4.29 26.34
C VAL A 384 9.00 3.79 27.10
N TRP A 385 8.06 3.22 26.36
CA TRP A 385 6.84 2.67 26.95
C TRP A 385 7.09 1.29 27.57
N ASP A 386 6.73 1.13 28.83
CA ASP A 386 6.67 -0.17 29.48
C ASP A 386 5.22 -0.69 29.42
N ALA A 387 4.93 -1.55 28.45
CA ALA A 387 3.59 -2.07 28.22
C ALA A 387 3.06 -2.93 29.39
N LYS A 388 3.94 -3.55 30.19
CA LYS A 388 3.55 -4.34 31.37
C LYS A 388 3.18 -3.44 32.55
N ALA A 389 3.96 -2.39 32.74
CA ALA A 389 3.73 -1.43 33.81
C ALA A 389 2.69 -0.35 33.43
N GLY A 390 2.35 -0.20 32.15
CA GLY A 390 1.44 0.82 31.65
C GLY A 390 1.98 2.25 31.88
N LYS A 391 3.28 2.46 31.80
CA LYS A 391 3.92 3.75 32.10
C LYS A 391 5.16 4.01 31.24
N TRP A 392 5.52 5.27 31.16
CA TRP A 392 6.76 5.73 30.52
C TRP A 392 7.98 5.55 31.43
N THR A 393 9.08 5.08 30.86
CA THR A 393 10.41 5.14 31.42
C THR A 393 11.17 6.24 30.70
N GLU A 394 11.85 7.11 31.43
CA GLU A 394 12.53 8.28 30.87
C GLU A 394 14.04 8.19 31.05
N SER A 395 14.79 8.67 30.06
CA SER A 395 16.24 8.75 30.07
C SER A 395 16.73 9.95 29.24
N PRO A 396 17.98 10.42 29.48
CA PRO A 396 18.54 11.53 28.70
C PRO A 396 18.70 11.20 27.22
N LEU A 397 18.41 12.19 26.34
CA LEU A 397 18.75 12.19 24.93
C LEU A 397 19.98 13.08 24.72
N PRO A 398 21.18 12.52 24.42
CA PRO A 398 22.42 13.29 24.33
C PRO A 398 22.73 13.89 22.95
N PHE A 399 21.84 13.75 21.97
CA PHE A 399 22.01 14.24 20.60
C PHE A 399 20.72 14.77 20.00
N ASP A 400 20.84 15.44 18.86
CA ASP A 400 19.71 15.85 18.03
C ASP A 400 19.60 14.85 16.85
N PRO A 401 18.47 14.19 16.66
CA PRO A 401 18.29 13.21 15.57
C PRO A 401 18.12 13.83 14.18
N ARG A 402 18.01 15.15 14.06
CA ARG A 402 17.90 15.82 12.75
C ARG A 402 19.20 15.65 11.96
N GLY A 403 19.07 15.22 10.72
CA GLY A 403 20.22 14.93 9.83
C GLY A 403 20.97 13.64 10.11
N LEU A 404 20.51 12.84 11.10
CA LEU A 404 21.03 11.50 11.33
C LEU A 404 20.15 10.47 10.64
N SER A 405 20.73 9.39 10.14
CA SER A 405 19.99 8.26 9.61
C SER A 405 19.75 7.20 10.69
N ALA A 406 18.54 6.65 10.72
CA ALA A 406 18.14 5.67 11.70
C ALA A 406 18.14 4.25 11.13
N GLY A 407 18.62 3.26 11.91
CA GLY A 407 18.64 1.87 11.49
C GLY A 407 19.05 0.93 12.62
N VAL A 408 19.10 -0.36 12.32
CA VAL A 408 19.56 -1.41 13.23
C VAL A 408 20.95 -1.86 12.79
N LEU A 409 21.96 -1.73 13.66
CA LEU A 409 23.35 -1.98 13.33
C LEU A 409 23.94 -3.23 14.00
N ASP A 410 23.12 -3.99 14.71
CA ASP A 410 23.55 -5.28 15.28
C ASP A 410 22.37 -6.24 15.53
N LYS A 411 22.69 -7.48 15.83
CA LYS A 411 21.72 -8.57 16.06
C LYS A 411 20.84 -8.39 17.32
N SER A 412 21.10 -7.38 18.15
CA SER A 412 20.22 -7.05 19.28
C SER A 412 18.93 -6.36 18.85
N ASN A 413 18.81 -5.98 17.60
CA ASN A 413 17.71 -5.21 17.03
C ASN A 413 17.47 -3.85 17.71
N ALA A 414 18.50 -3.29 18.37
CA ALA A 414 18.43 -1.99 19.02
C ALA A 414 18.43 -0.84 17.99
N ALA A 415 17.63 0.20 18.25
CA ALA A 415 17.63 1.38 17.41
C ALA A 415 18.97 2.13 17.49
N SER A 416 19.51 2.50 16.35
CA SER A 416 20.74 3.28 16.22
C SER A 416 20.51 4.49 15.33
N PHE A 417 21.19 5.61 15.68
CA PHE A 417 21.28 6.81 14.84
C PHE A 417 22.71 6.98 14.41
N HIS A 418 22.92 7.04 13.12
CA HIS A 418 24.24 7.22 12.50
C HIS A 418 24.44 8.67 12.04
N ASP A 419 25.50 9.27 12.58
CA ASP A 419 26.04 10.55 12.12
C ASP A 419 27.17 10.26 11.12
N PRO A 420 27.03 10.68 9.86
CA PRO A 420 28.04 10.42 8.83
C PRO A 420 29.40 11.07 9.11
N THR A 421 29.49 11.94 10.11
CA THR A 421 30.79 12.53 10.54
C THR A 421 31.61 11.60 11.43
N GLY A 422 31.08 10.47 11.87
CA GLY A 422 31.84 9.43 12.58
C GLY A 422 31.31 9.07 13.96
N THR A 423 30.01 9.15 14.17
CA THR A 423 29.39 8.75 15.44
C THR A 423 28.17 7.88 15.19
N VAL A 424 28.02 6.84 16.01
CA VAL A 424 26.79 6.04 16.13
C VAL A 424 26.27 6.17 17.56
N TRP A 425 24.97 6.42 17.67
CA TRP A 425 24.26 6.38 18.94
C TRP A 425 23.31 5.18 18.95
N THR A 426 23.52 4.22 19.84
CA THR A 426 22.69 3.02 19.97
C THR A 426 21.95 3.03 21.30
N TYR A 427 20.62 2.81 21.26
CA TYR A 427 19.80 2.71 22.48
C TYR A 427 19.87 1.29 23.04
N ARG A 428 20.41 1.13 24.25
CA ARG A 428 20.51 -0.16 24.92
C ARG A 428 20.46 0.02 26.42
N ASP A 429 19.80 -0.88 27.14
CA ASP A 429 19.71 -0.86 28.61
C ASP A 429 19.22 0.49 29.17
N LYS A 430 18.28 1.11 28.47
CA LYS A 430 17.67 2.42 28.80
C LYS A 430 18.62 3.61 28.72
N ILE A 431 19.75 3.49 28.04
CA ILE A 431 20.70 4.56 27.82
C ILE A 431 21.15 4.63 26.36
N TRP A 432 21.66 5.78 25.94
CA TRP A 432 22.30 5.97 24.66
C TRP A 432 23.80 5.75 24.77
N LEU A 433 24.29 4.74 24.07
CA LEU A 433 25.70 4.44 23.96
C LEU A 433 26.30 5.16 22.75
N LYS A 434 27.29 6.01 22.99
CA LYS A 434 28.04 6.71 21.95
C LYS A 434 29.20 5.84 21.49
N THR A 435 29.29 5.55 20.20
CA THR A 435 30.41 4.85 19.59
C THR A 435 31.05 5.72 18.51
N ALA A 436 32.33 6.03 18.66
CA ALA A 436 33.09 6.63 17.59
C ALA A 436 33.39 5.57 16.52
N VAL A 437 33.15 5.92 15.25
CA VAL A 437 33.30 5.00 14.13
C VAL A 437 34.15 5.62 13.05
N THR A 438 34.92 4.80 12.32
CA THR A 438 35.54 5.26 11.08
C THR A 438 34.45 5.46 10.03
N PRO A 439 34.24 6.69 9.56
CA PRO A 439 33.16 6.98 8.61
C PRO A 439 33.35 6.20 7.31
N ALA A 440 32.21 5.93 6.63
CA ALA A 440 32.26 5.47 5.24
C ALA A 440 32.89 6.53 4.34
N SER A 441 33.42 6.09 3.19
CA SER A 441 33.92 7.02 2.17
C SER A 441 32.85 7.98 1.66
N ASP A 442 31.62 7.49 1.66
CA ASP A 442 30.43 8.27 1.27
C ASP A 442 29.83 8.95 2.51
N ARG A 443 29.87 10.29 2.53
CA ARG A 443 29.38 11.09 3.64
C ARG A 443 27.87 11.33 3.61
N THR A 444 27.25 11.07 2.46
CA THR A 444 25.81 11.17 2.26
C THR A 444 25.26 9.79 1.99
N GLY A 445 24.22 9.41 2.69
CA GLY A 445 23.64 8.07 2.55
C GLY A 445 22.48 7.86 3.53
N GLN A 446 21.93 6.66 3.54
CA GLN A 446 20.89 6.21 4.44
C GLN A 446 21.17 4.80 4.94
N LEU A 447 20.63 4.46 6.11
CA LEU A 447 20.72 3.11 6.66
C LEU A 447 19.58 2.25 6.12
N ARG A 448 19.92 1.08 5.56
CA ARG A 448 18.94 0.09 5.11
C ARG A 448 19.59 -1.28 5.01
N ASP A 449 18.92 -2.31 5.49
CA ASP A 449 19.31 -3.71 5.30
C ASP A 449 18.82 -4.15 3.92
N VAL A 450 19.75 -4.35 3.00
CA VAL A 450 19.45 -4.71 1.61
C VAL A 450 19.81 -6.16 1.29
N ASP A 451 20.62 -6.82 2.11
CA ASP A 451 20.95 -8.24 1.93
C ASP A 451 20.20 -9.17 2.90
N ASN A 452 19.24 -8.59 3.66
CA ASN A 452 18.33 -9.26 4.58
C ASN A 452 19.06 -10.09 5.66
N ASP A 453 20.23 -9.61 6.09
CA ASP A 453 21.01 -10.27 7.14
C ASP A 453 20.63 -9.80 8.56
N GLY A 454 19.76 -8.80 8.68
CA GLY A 454 19.26 -8.23 9.93
C GLY A 454 20.17 -7.14 10.51
N ILE A 455 21.07 -6.57 9.71
CA ILE A 455 21.91 -5.42 10.03
C ILE A 455 21.86 -4.43 8.86
N ALA A 456 21.55 -3.17 9.13
CA ALA A 456 21.47 -2.17 8.08
C ALA A 456 22.85 -1.80 7.52
N GLU A 457 22.95 -1.76 6.20
CA GLU A 457 24.07 -1.19 5.45
C GLU A 457 23.96 0.33 5.38
N TRP A 458 25.08 1.02 5.18
CA TRP A 458 25.15 2.41 4.79
C TRP A 458 25.14 2.53 3.26
N LEU A 459 24.09 3.09 2.72
CA LEU A 459 23.84 3.23 1.29
C LEU A 459 24.19 4.64 0.83
N GLY A 460 25.34 4.80 0.18
CA GLY A 460 25.79 6.03 -0.46
C GLY A 460 25.95 5.84 -1.98
N LYS A 461 27.12 6.15 -2.53
CA LYS A 461 27.50 5.77 -3.90
C LYS A 461 27.75 4.26 -4.01
N ARG A 462 28.05 3.64 -2.89
CA ARG A 462 28.30 2.21 -2.73
C ARG A 462 27.57 1.70 -1.51
N ILE A 463 27.53 0.40 -1.38
CA ILE A 463 27.02 -0.29 -0.20
C ILE A 463 28.17 -0.48 0.77
N HIS A 464 28.00 -0.03 2.01
CA HIS A 464 28.97 -0.25 3.07
C HIS A 464 28.35 -1.06 4.19
N LYS A 465 28.98 -2.18 4.54
CA LYS A 465 28.58 -3.05 5.63
C LYS A 465 29.23 -2.65 6.94
N TRP A 466 28.50 -2.72 8.03
CA TRP A 466 29.00 -2.42 9.35
C TRP A 466 29.90 -3.55 9.89
N ASP A 467 31.11 -3.20 10.32
CA ASP A 467 32.04 -4.07 11.02
C ASP A 467 32.09 -3.69 12.51
N PRO A 468 31.32 -4.36 13.38
CA PRO A 468 31.20 -3.98 14.80
C PRO A 468 32.49 -4.23 15.57
N ALA A 469 33.32 -5.19 15.14
CA ALA A 469 34.61 -5.52 15.81
C ALA A 469 35.62 -4.39 15.69
N ASN A 470 35.69 -3.79 14.51
CA ASN A 470 36.63 -2.71 14.20
C ASN A 470 35.98 -1.32 14.19
N ARG A 471 34.68 -1.22 14.45
CA ARG A 471 33.89 0.03 14.48
C ARG A 471 34.07 0.87 13.20
N ARG A 472 33.95 0.23 12.05
CA ARG A 472 34.14 0.86 10.73
C ARG A 472 33.13 0.36 9.71
N TRP A 473 32.96 1.15 8.66
CA TRP A 473 32.24 0.76 7.48
C TRP A 473 33.17 0.14 6.43
N ILE A 474 32.81 -1.04 5.91
CA ILE A 474 33.57 -1.75 4.88
C ILE A 474 32.75 -1.71 3.59
N THR A 475 33.34 -1.18 2.52
CA THR A 475 32.73 -1.21 1.19
C THR A 475 32.55 -2.65 0.71
N THR A 476 31.35 -3.00 0.31
CA THR A 476 31.05 -4.32 -0.26
C THR A 476 31.34 -4.37 -1.76
N PRO A 477 31.55 -5.56 -2.34
CA PRO A 477 31.68 -5.74 -3.78
C PRO A 477 30.30 -5.78 -4.51
N ASN A 478 29.19 -5.57 -3.80
CA ASN A 478 27.85 -5.67 -4.36
C ASN A 478 27.66 -4.67 -5.51
N VAL A 479 26.95 -5.13 -6.54
CA VAL A 479 26.67 -4.32 -7.72
C VAL A 479 25.67 -3.23 -7.40
N VAL A 480 26.03 -2.00 -7.71
CA VAL A 480 25.14 -0.84 -7.73
C VAL A 480 25.03 -0.40 -9.20
N PRO A 481 23.81 -0.16 -9.73
CA PRO A 481 23.68 0.31 -11.10
C PRO A 481 24.45 1.62 -11.30
N GLY A 482 25.27 1.68 -12.37
CA GLY A 482 26.23 2.79 -12.57
C GLY A 482 25.61 4.18 -12.71
N ALA A 483 24.32 4.20 -12.92
CA ALA A 483 23.48 5.39 -13.08
C ALA A 483 22.89 5.94 -11.78
N VAL A 484 23.00 5.21 -10.66
CA VAL A 484 22.18 5.40 -9.48
C VAL A 484 23.05 5.76 -8.27
N HIS A 485 22.68 6.81 -7.54
CA HIS A 485 23.16 7.07 -6.18
C HIS A 485 22.10 6.55 -5.21
N LEU A 486 22.46 5.64 -4.30
CA LEU A 486 21.52 4.94 -3.43
C LEU A 486 20.77 5.83 -2.42
N ASN A 487 21.16 7.07 -2.26
CA ASN A 487 20.46 8.10 -1.49
C ASN A 487 19.74 9.14 -2.38
N ASP A 488 19.59 8.86 -3.69
CA ASP A 488 18.89 9.75 -4.61
C ASP A 488 17.38 9.71 -4.32
N PRO A 489 16.70 10.85 -4.17
CA PRO A 489 15.25 10.89 -4.00
C PRO A 489 14.46 10.32 -5.19
N ALA A 490 15.12 10.09 -6.34
CA ALA A 490 14.52 9.41 -7.49
C ALA A 490 14.43 7.89 -7.35
N ILE A 491 14.93 7.32 -6.25
CA ILE A 491 14.86 5.87 -5.95
C ILE A 491 13.64 5.56 -5.10
N ARG A 492 13.09 4.36 -5.33
CA ARG A 492 12.24 3.62 -4.37
C ARG A 492 12.81 2.23 -4.20
N PHE A 493 13.03 1.85 -2.94
CA PHE A 493 13.39 0.49 -2.57
C PHE A 493 12.11 -0.29 -2.29
N VAL A 494 11.94 -1.43 -2.94
CA VAL A 494 10.73 -2.24 -2.83
C VAL A 494 11.00 -3.67 -3.30
N ASP A 495 10.45 -4.65 -2.61
CA ASP A 495 10.49 -6.06 -3.02
C ASP A 495 9.45 -6.30 -4.13
N LEU A 496 9.86 -6.12 -5.40
CA LEU A 496 8.99 -6.20 -6.57
C LEU A 496 8.58 -7.63 -6.92
N ASN A 497 9.50 -8.57 -6.71
CA ASN A 497 9.35 -9.97 -7.08
C ASN A 497 8.98 -10.88 -5.90
N GLU A 498 8.76 -10.28 -4.72
CA GLU A 498 8.38 -10.95 -3.47
C GLU A 498 9.40 -12.00 -2.97
N ASP A 499 10.69 -11.82 -3.29
CA ASP A 499 11.76 -12.72 -2.86
C ASP A 499 12.36 -12.38 -1.48
N GLY A 500 11.96 -11.25 -0.91
CA GLY A 500 12.37 -10.79 0.42
C GLY A 500 13.48 -9.77 0.40
N PHE A 501 14.00 -9.39 -0.77
CA PHE A 501 15.03 -8.37 -0.94
C PHE A 501 14.44 -7.11 -1.58
N ASP A 502 15.01 -5.96 -1.22
CA ASP A 502 14.59 -4.71 -1.82
C ASP A 502 15.21 -4.52 -3.20
N ASP A 503 14.36 -4.37 -4.21
CA ASP A 503 14.72 -3.97 -5.56
C ASP A 503 14.78 -2.45 -5.70
N ILE A 504 15.28 -1.95 -6.82
CA ILE A 504 15.33 -0.51 -7.12
C ILE A 504 14.41 -0.17 -8.27
N LEU A 505 13.48 0.76 -8.00
CA LEU A 505 12.83 1.60 -9.01
C LEU A 505 13.51 2.96 -9.02
N PHE A 506 14.04 3.36 -10.15
CA PHE A 506 14.71 4.64 -10.33
C PHE A 506 14.09 5.42 -11.50
N SER A 507 13.81 6.72 -11.32
CA SER A 507 13.36 7.56 -12.41
C SER A 507 13.55 9.04 -12.10
N ASP A 508 14.46 9.69 -12.83
CA ASP A 508 14.76 11.11 -12.73
C ASP A 508 14.42 11.89 -14.03
N LYS A 509 14.97 13.08 -14.20
CA LYS A 509 14.76 13.95 -15.37
C LYS A 509 15.38 13.39 -16.66
N THR A 510 16.36 12.51 -16.57
CA THR A 510 17.20 12.07 -17.70
C THR A 510 16.98 10.62 -18.06
N ARG A 511 16.75 9.77 -17.08
CA ARG A 511 16.70 8.32 -17.25
C ARG A 511 15.85 7.63 -16.20
N TRP A 512 15.61 6.36 -16.43
CA TRP A 512 14.87 5.50 -15.54
C TRP A 512 15.42 4.08 -15.58
N GLY A 513 15.09 3.26 -14.56
CA GLY A 513 15.49 1.86 -14.52
C GLY A 513 14.77 1.07 -13.43
N ILE A 514 14.72 -0.24 -13.64
CA ILE A 514 14.19 -1.26 -12.73
C ILE A 514 15.26 -2.32 -12.56
N TYR A 515 15.73 -2.50 -11.32
CA TYR A 515 16.85 -3.38 -11.02
C TYR A 515 16.48 -4.28 -9.85
N LEU A 516 16.60 -5.61 -10.05
CA LEU A 516 16.34 -6.58 -9.00
C LEU A 516 17.62 -6.95 -8.25
N TRP A 517 17.45 -7.20 -6.95
CA TRP A 517 18.51 -7.71 -6.11
C TRP A 517 18.80 -9.17 -6.43
N GLU A 518 20.06 -9.50 -6.66
CA GLU A 518 20.50 -10.87 -6.92
C GLU A 518 21.54 -11.29 -5.89
N GLN A 519 21.33 -12.45 -5.29
CA GLN A 519 22.31 -13.04 -4.35
C GLN A 519 23.25 -14.02 -5.04
N ARG A 520 22.80 -14.60 -6.15
CA ARG A 520 23.52 -15.65 -6.85
C ARG A 520 24.58 -15.08 -7.76
N VAL A 521 25.67 -15.85 -7.92
CA VAL A 521 26.67 -15.59 -8.95
C VAL A 521 26.40 -16.48 -10.15
N ASN A 522 26.10 -15.89 -11.30
CA ASN A 522 26.01 -16.61 -12.57
C ASN A 522 26.81 -15.82 -13.63
N ALA A 523 28.05 -16.21 -13.81
CA ALA A 523 28.98 -15.51 -14.73
C ALA A 523 28.47 -15.52 -16.18
N GLY A 524 27.75 -16.57 -16.62
CA GLY A 524 27.20 -16.68 -17.96
C GLY A 524 26.06 -15.70 -18.23
N LEU A 525 25.32 -15.30 -17.19
CA LEU A 525 24.23 -14.33 -17.24
C LEU A 525 24.65 -12.96 -16.71
N GLY A 526 25.89 -12.81 -16.26
CA GLY A 526 26.39 -11.54 -15.69
C GLY A 526 25.89 -11.24 -14.28
N TRP A 527 25.21 -12.18 -13.60
CA TRP A 527 24.66 -11.96 -12.26
C TRP A 527 25.75 -11.99 -11.19
N ARG A 528 25.68 -11.00 -10.33
CA ARG A 528 26.56 -10.83 -9.16
C ARG A 528 25.69 -10.36 -7.99
N PRO A 529 26.14 -10.55 -6.73
CA PRO A 529 25.41 -10.01 -5.58
C PRO A 529 25.18 -8.51 -5.71
N GLY A 530 24.00 -8.06 -5.35
CA GLY A 530 23.53 -6.68 -5.49
C GLY A 530 22.48 -6.53 -6.61
N TRP A 531 22.21 -5.30 -7.02
CA TRP A 531 21.23 -4.99 -8.06
C TRP A 531 21.81 -5.23 -9.47
N SER A 532 22.12 -6.46 -9.77
CA SER A 532 22.77 -6.86 -11.02
C SER A 532 21.80 -7.36 -12.09
N TYR A 533 20.53 -7.65 -11.74
CA TYR A 533 19.54 -8.03 -12.72
C TYR A 533 18.75 -6.80 -13.20
N VAL A 534 18.99 -6.41 -14.44
CA VAL A 534 18.27 -5.29 -15.07
C VAL A 534 16.99 -5.80 -15.72
N VAL A 535 15.83 -5.41 -15.18
CA VAL A 535 14.56 -5.69 -15.82
C VAL A 535 14.37 -4.80 -17.05
N ALA A 536 14.60 -3.50 -16.87
CA ALA A 536 14.56 -2.51 -17.93
C ALA A 536 15.26 -1.21 -17.48
N GLU A 537 15.83 -0.50 -18.43
CA GLU A 537 16.37 0.85 -18.22
C GLU A 537 16.32 1.64 -19.52
N GLY A 538 16.36 2.96 -19.45
CA GLY A 538 16.30 3.81 -20.63
C GLY A 538 16.40 5.30 -20.33
N LEU A 539 16.26 6.09 -21.40
CA LEU A 539 16.23 7.54 -21.33
C LEU A 539 14.80 8.04 -21.08
N ARG A 540 14.68 9.28 -20.64
CA ARG A 540 13.37 9.90 -20.35
C ARG A 540 12.46 9.98 -21.56
N GLU A 541 13.01 10.24 -22.74
CA GLU A 541 12.28 10.34 -24.00
C GLU A 541 11.88 9.00 -24.62
N ASP A 542 12.33 7.89 -24.08
CA ASP A 542 12.00 6.58 -24.61
C ASP A 542 10.49 6.29 -24.48
N PRO A 543 9.86 5.70 -25.50
CA PRO A 543 8.47 5.27 -25.40
C PRO A 543 8.26 4.29 -24.24
N GLY A 544 7.32 4.60 -23.36
CA GLY A 544 7.01 3.78 -22.21
C GLY A 544 7.88 4.01 -20.97
N ALA A 545 8.78 5.01 -20.97
CA ALA A 545 9.56 5.40 -19.81
C ALA A 545 8.72 5.52 -18.53
N LEU A 546 9.27 5.10 -17.39
CA LEU A 546 8.60 5.29 -16.10
C LEU A 546 8.46 6.78 -15.81
N PRO A 547 7.30 7.27 -15.32
CA PRO A 547 7.17 8.66 -14.89
C PRO A 547 8.24 9.02 -13.86
N MET A 548 8.66 10.29 -13.84
CA MET A 548 9.66 10.74 -12.87
C MET A 548 9.19 10.50 -11.43
N ILE A 549 10.05 9.89 -10.63
CA ILE A 549 9.86 9.76 -9.18
C ILE A 549 10.29 11.06 -8.48
N SER A 550 11.37 11.69 -8.96
CA SER A 550 11.87 12.96 -8.44
C SER A 550 12.04 13.99 -9.56
N ARG A 551 11.73 15.26 -9.25
CA ARG A 551 12.02 16.39 -10.13
C ARG A 551 13.41 16.97 -9.87
N GLY A 552 14.09 16.51 -8.81
CA GLY A 552 15.39 17.01 -8.36
C GLY A 552 15.34 18.40 -7.70
N GLY A 553 16.46 18.85 -7.14
CA GLY A 553 16.55 20.13 -6.45
C GLY A 553 15.64 20.21 -5.21
N GLU A 554 14.89 21.30 -5.10
CA GLU A 554 13.96 21.52 -3.99
C GLU A 554 12.70 20.65 -4.02
N HIS A 555 12.52 19.85 -5.08
CA HIS A 555 11.35 19.01 -5.31
C HIS A 555 11.72 17.52 -5.35
N PRO A 556 12.06 16.92 -4.19
CA PRO A 556 12.59 15.56 -4.12
C PRO A 556 11.56 14.49 -4.48
N ASN A 557 10.27 14.84 -4.56
CA ASN A 557 9.20 13.91 -4.90
C ASN A 557 8.28 14.52 -5.97
N ASN A 558 7.93 13.68 -6.97
CA ASN A 558 7.00 14.04 -8.05
C ASN A 558 5.62 13.40 -7.87
N GLY A 559 5.20 13.18 -6.64
CA GLY A 559 3.93 12.54 -6.32
C GLY A 559 3.97 11.03 -6.49
N ALA A 560 5.16 10.41 -6.42
CA ALA A 560 5.33 8.97 -6.54
C ALA A 560 5.35 8.28 -5.18
N TRP A 561 4.56 7.20 -5.00
CA TRP A 561 4.58 6.36 -3.79
C TRP A 561 4.21 4.93 -4.11
N ILE A 562 4.51 4.02 -3.18
CA ILE A 562 4.23 2.59 -3.29
C ILE A 562 3.11 2.22 -2.34
N HIS A 563 2.08 1.55 -2.86
CA HIS A 563 0.96 1.06 -2.08
C HIS A 563 0.26 -0.10 -2.82
N SER A 564 -0.18 -1.13 -2.11
CA SER A 564 -0.97 -2.25 -2.66
C SER A 564 -0.37 -2.92 -3.90
N ASN A 565 0.93 -3.27 -3.86
CA ASN A 565 1.68 -3.89 -4.98
C ASN A 565 1.68 -3.06 -6.26
N HIS A 566 1.56 -1.74 -6.12
CA HIS A 566 1.66 -0.78 -7.22
C HIS A 566 2.59 0.35 -6.84
N ILE A 567 3.22 0.96 -7.84
CA ILE A 567 3.70 2.31 -7.75
C ILE A 567 2.65 3.24 -8.36
N TRP A 568 2.40 4.34 -7.68
CA TRP A 568 1.42 5.36 -8.03
C TRP A 568 2.12 6.68 -8.29
N TRP A 569 1.57 7.48 -9.20
CA TRP A 569 1.98 8.87 -9.40
C TRP A 569 0.76 9.76 -9.44
N GLN A 570 0.88 10.91 -8.80
CA GLN A 570 -0.08 11.99 -8.89
C GLN A 570 0.65 13.32 -9.04
N ASN A 571 0.49 13.93 -10.19
CA ASN A 571 1.10 15.19 -10.55
C ASN A 571 0.33 15.85 -11.72
N GLU A 572 0.85 16.93 -12.29
CA GLU A 572 0.23 17.65 -13.39
C GLU A 572 0.01 16.80 -14.64
N TYR A 573 0.82 15.77 -14.89
CA TYR A 573 0.68 14.87 -16.04
C TYR A 573 -0.43 13.82 -15.86
N THR A 574 -0.87 13.60 -14.63
CA THR A 574 -1.94 12.63 -14.34
C THR A 574 -3.34 13.24 -14.34
N ALA A 575 -3.45 14.55 -14.57
CA ALA A 575 -4.71 15.29 -14.44
C ALA A 575 -5.85 14.77 -15.31
N ASN A 576 -5.53 14.22 -16.48
CA ASN A 576 -6.51 13.69 -17.43
C ASN A 576 -6.66 12.17 -17.39
N LEU A 577 -5.91 11.50 -16.49
CA LEU A 577 -6.02 10.06 -16.31
C LEU A 577 -7.23 9.72 -15.42
N PRO A 578 -7.76 8.49 -15.51
CA PRO A 578 -8.76 8.01 -14.55
C PRO A 578 -8.27 8.18 -13.11
N ASP A 579 -9.15 8.68 -12.24
CA ASP A 579 -8.87 8.92 -10.82
C ASP A 579 -7.65 9.85 -10.56
N VAL A 580 -7.23 10.63 -11.58
CA VAL A 580 -6.10 11.59 -11.54
C VAL A 580 -4.76 10.97 -11.18
N VAL A 581 -4.57 9.69 -11.43
CA VAL A 581 -3.34 8.95 -11.13
C VAL A 581 -2.86 8.10 -12.29
N ASP A 582 -1.54 7.93 -12.41
CA ASP A 582 -0.91 6.80 -13.10
C ASP A 582 -0.59 5.74 -12.05
N ARG A 583 -0.87 4.48 -12.35
CA ARG A 583 -0.53 3.36 -11.48
C ARG A 583 -0.01 2.18 -12.28
N ARG A 584 1.01 1.53 -11.76
CA ARG A 584 1.59 0.33 -12.38
C ARG A 584 1.78 -0.75 -11.33
N SER A 585 1.22 -1.92 -11.57
CA SER A 585 1.42 -3.05 -10.67
C SER A 585 2.86 -3.55 -10.74
N PHE A 586 3.34 -4.19 -9.68
CA PHE A 586 4.65 -4.83 -9.67
C PHE A 586 4.79 -5.85 -10.80
N LYS A 587 3.73 -6.60 -11.11
CA LYS A 587 3.70 -7.48 -12.26
C LYS A 587 3.98 -6.74 -13.57
N GLN A 588 3.31 -5.60 -13.82
CA GLN A 588 3.55 -4.79 -15.02
C GLN A 588 4.98 -4.26 -15.07
N LEU A 589 5.57 -3.92 -13.93
CA LEU A 589 6.96 -3.46 -13.84
C LEU A 589 7.95 -4.59 -14.15
N LEU A 590 7.71 -5.79 -13.64
CA LEU A 590 8.53 -6.97 -13.94
C LEU A 590 8.41 -7.43 -15.39
N ASP A 591 7.24 -7.27 -16.00
CA ASP A 591 6.99 -7.59 -17.42
C ASP A 591 7.55 -6.51 -18.38
N PHE A 592 8.08 -5.40 -17.86
CA PHE A 592 8.50 -4.24 -18.66
C PHE A 592 9.64 -4.55 -19.63
N GLY A 593 10.60 -5.38 -19.23
CA GLY A 593 11.74 -5.80 -20.03
C GLY A 593 11.52 -7.11 -20.79
N GLY A 594 10.39 -7.77 -20.61
CA GLY A 594 10.06 -9.01 -21.30
C GLY A 594 9.86 -8.76 -22.81
N PRO A 595 10.28 -9.69 -23.66
CA PRO A 595 9.99 -9.59 -25.08
C PRO A 595 8.48 -9.52 -25.28
N LYS A 596 7.99 -8.40 -25.80
CA LYS A 596 6.56 -8.28 -26.15
C LYS A 596 6.19 -9.35 -27.15
N PRO A 597 5.03 -10.00 -27.02
CA PRO A 597 4.55 -10.91 -28.03
C PRO A 597 4.57 -10.23 -29.40
N LYS A 598 5.29 -10.82 -30.35
CA LYS A 598 5.31 -10.32 -31.72
C LYS A 598 4.07 -10.81 -32.46
N SER A 599 3.57 -10.02 -33.38
CA SER A 599 2.60 -10.54 -34.34
C SER A 599 3.20 -11.74 -35.11
N PRO A 600 2.39 -12.67 -35.63
CA PRO A 600 2.91 -13.78 -36.44
C PRO A 600 3.81 -13.30 -37.58
N ALA A 601 3.43 -12.20 -38.24
CA ALA A 601 4.20 -11.62 -39.36
C ALA A 601 5.53 -11.02 -38.87
N ASP A 602 5.58 -10.38 -37.70
CA ASP A 602 6.81 -9.82 -37.16
C ASP A 602 7.69 -10.91 -36.55
N SER A 603 7.09 -11.96 -36.00
CA SER A 603 7.82 -13.15 -35.57
C SER A 603 8.53 -13.82 -36.73
N GLN A 604 7.84 -14.00 -37.86
CA GLN A 604 8.41 -14.59 -39.08
C GLN A 604 9.63 -13.79 -39.59
N LYS A 605 9.57 -12.46 -39.61
CA LYS A 605 10.68 -11.58 -40.01
C LYS A 605 11.90 -11.68 -39.05
N ALA A 606 11.71 -12.08 -37.82
CA ALA A 606 12.78 -12.19 -36.84
C ALA A 606 13.65 -13.44 -37.00
N PHE A 607 13.21 -14.44 -37.77
CA PHE A 607 14.00 -15.64 -38.04
C PHE A 607 15.17 -15.33 -39.00
N ARG A 608 16.33 -15.82 -38.66
CA ARG A 608 17.50 -15.84 -39.56
C ARG A 608 17.74 -17.27 -40.00
N VAL A 609 17.63 -17.51 -41.29
CA VAL A 609 17.83 -18.82 -41.86
C VAL A 609 19.05 -18.84 -42.78
N ARG A 610 19.60 -19.99 -43.03
CA ARG A 610 20.71 -20.23 -43.97
C ARG A 610 20.22 -19.92 -45.42
N ASP A 611 21.14 -19.44 -46.25
CA ASP A 611 20.86 -19.24 -47.67
C ASP A 611 20.25 -20.52 -48.34
N GLY A 612 19.21 -20.32 -49.12
CA GLY A 612 18.46 -21.38 -49.77
C GLY A 612 17.30 -21.96 -48.91
N PHE A 613 17.08 -21.46 -47.71
CA PHE A 613 15.93 -21.83 -46.85
C PHE A 613 15.06 -20.62 -46.57
N GLU A 614 13.77 -20.84 -46.42
CA GLU A 614 12.79 -19.86 -45.96
C GLU A 614 11.96 -20.37 -44.78
N VAL A 615 11.46 -19.49 -43.93
CA VAL A 615 10.49 -19.81 -42.88
C VAL A 615 9.11 -19.38 -43.37
N ARG A 616 8.18 -20.33 -43.40
CA ARG A 616 6.78 -20.04 -43.72
C ARG A 616 5.89 -20.24 -42.52
N LEU A 617 4.93 -19.32 -42.33
CA LEU A 617 3.90 -19.42 -41.32
C LEU A 617 2.84 -20.42 -41.80
N VAL A 618 2.70 -21.53 -41.09
CA VAL A 618 1.73 -22.58 -41.38
C VAL A 618 0.38 -22.33 -40.72
N ALA A 619 0.41 -21.98 -39.43
CA ALA A 619 -0.75 -21.59 -38.63
C ALA A 619 -0.32 -20.78 -37.43
N SER A 620 -1.21 -19.93 -36.91
CA SER A 620 -1.02 -19.14 -35.71
C SER A 620 -2.34 -19.02 -34.96
N GLU A 621 -2.33 -18.35 -33.82
CA GLU A 621 -3.59 -17.97 -33.15
C GLU A 621 -4.48 -17.12 -34.07
N PRO A 622 -5.79 -17.38 -34.08
CA PRO A 622 -6.57 -18.29 -33.23
C PRO A 622 -6.71 -19.72 -33.73
N GLN A 623 -6.10 -20.11 -34.87
CA GLN A 623 -6.24 -21.45 -35.47
C GLN A 623 -5.61 -22.54 -34.60
N VAL A 624 -4.47 -22.24 -33.97
CA VAL A 624 -3.79 -23.09 -32.97
C VAL A 624 -3.41 -22.29 -31.76
N LYS A 625 -3.43 -22.94 -30.59
CA LYS A 625 -3.05 -22.32 -29.33
C LYS A 625 -2.19 -23.28 -28.51
N ASP A 626 -1.05 -22.83 -28.02
CA ASP A 626 -0.12 -23.63 -27.20
C ASP A 626 0.22 -25.03 -27.82
N PRO A 627 0.62 -25.11 -29.09
CA PRO A 627 0.88 -26.39 -29.76
C PRO A 627 2.15 -27.04 -29.23
N VAL A 628 2.07 -28.32 -28.84
CA VAL A 628 3.20 -29.07 -28.29
C VAL A 628 3.60 -30.27 -29.19
N ALA A 629 2.70 -30.75 -30.02
CA ALA A 629 2.96 -31.80 -30.99
C ALA A 629 2.07 -31.65 -32.22
N PHE A 630 2.54 -32.15 -33.37
CA PHE A 630 1.75 -32.19 -34.57
C PHE A 630 2.13 -33.39 -35.46
N ALA A 631 1.22 -33.79 -36.33
CA ALA A 631 1.44 -34.79 -37.34
C ALA A 631 0.51 -34.57 -38.56
N TRP A 632 0.95 -34.93 -39.74
CA TRP A 632 0.10 -34.93 -40.93
C TRP A 632 -0.59 -36.27 -41.12
N GLY A 633 -1.88 -36.22 -41.42
CA GLY A 633 -2.63 -37.37 -41.93
C GLY A 633 -2.37 -37.59 -43.41
N THR A 634 -2.68 -38.79 -43.87
CA THR A 634 -2.60 -39.16 -45.30
C THR A 634 -3.60 -38.39 -46.18
N ASP A 635 -4.56 -37.74 -45.57
CA ASP A 635 -5.58 -36.88 -46.16
C ASP A 635 -5.16 -35.39 -46.21
N GLY A 636 -3.91 -35.08 -45.82
CA GLY A 636 -3.37 -33.74 -45.81
C GLY A 636 -3.77 -32.87 -44.61
N LYS A 637 -4.59 -33.39 -43.67
CA LYS A 637 -4.90 -32.67 -42.44
C LYS A 637 -3.69 -32.55 -41.54
N LEU A 638 -3.49 -31.38 -40.96
CA LEU A 638 -2.51 -31.14 -39.89
C LEU A 638 -3.19 -31.37 -38.54
N TRP A 639 -2.80 -32.42 -37.84
CA TRP A 639 -3.25 -32.73 -36.50
C TRP A 639 -2.34 -32.05 -35.50
N VAL A 640 -2.91 -31.35 -34.49
CA VAL A 640 -2.17 -30.60 -33.48
C VAL A 640 -2.68 -30.96 -32.09
N ALA A 641 -1.77 -31.29 -31.19
CA ALA A 641 -2.04 -31.38 -29.76
C ALA A 641 -1.68 -30.06 -29.08
N GLU A 642 -2.61 -29.50 -28.32
CA GLU A 642 -2.51 -28.25 -27.60
C GLU A 642 -2.52 -28.50 -26.08
N MET A 643 -1.57 -27.92 -25.36
CA MET A 643 -1.40 -28.12 -23.91
C MET A 643 -1.58 -26.79 -23.16
N GLY A 644 -2.70 -26.11 -23.37
CA GLY A 644 -3.05 -24.87 -22.68
C GLY A 644 -3.33 -25.02 -21.18
N ASP A 645 -3.30 -26.23 -20.67
CA ASP A 645 -3.53 -26.59 -19.26
C ASP A 645 -2.26 -26.85 -18.45
N TYR A 646 -1.08 -26.72 -19.05
CA TYR A 646 0.21 -26.86 -18.36
C TYR A 646 0.51 -25.65 -17.43
N PRO A 647 1.06 -25.85 -16.19
CA PRO A 647 1.35 -27.15 -15.55
C PRO A 647 0.23 -27.66 -14.61
N SER A 648 -0.82 -26.88 -14.36
CA SER A 648 -1.74 -27.12 -13.23
C SER A 648 -3.18 -27.46 -13.65
N GLY A 649 -3.46 -27.54 -14.93
CA GLY A 649 -4.82 -27.65 -15.46
C GLY A 649 -5.53 -26.28 -15.50
N ILE A 650 -6.62 -26.21 -16.23
CA ILE A 650 -7.49 -25.02 -16.26
C ILE A 650 -8.50 -25.13 -15.10
N ASN A 651 -8.34 -24.30 -14.06
CA ASN A 651 -9.13 -24.39 -12.82
C ASN A 651 -9.11 -25.80 -12.19
N GLY A 652 -7.95 -26.48 -12.24
CA GLY A 652 -7.76 -27.83 -11.71
C GLY A 652 -8.41 -28.95 -12.54
N LYS A 653 -8.82 -28.65 -13.76
CA LYS A 653 -9.42 -29.65 -14.69
C LYS A 653 -8.54 -29.84 -15.94
N PRO A 654 -8.58 -31.03 -16.60
CA PRO A 654 -7.93 -31.23 -17.88
C PRO A 654 -8.46 -30.23 -18.93
N GLY A 655 -7.57 -29.52 -19.59
CA GLY A 655 -7.91 -28.50 -20.58
C GLY A 655 -7.19 -28.68 -21.91
N GLY A 656 -6.48 -29.82 -22.09
CA GLY A 656 -5.78 -30.10 -23.32
C GLY A 656 -6.74 -30.41 -24.47
N VAL A 657 -6.32 -30.08 -25.69
CA VAL A 657 -7.13 -30.17 -26.91
C VAL A 657 -6.33 -30.85 -28.02
N VAL A 658 -7.00 -31.65 -28.83
CA VAL A 658 -6.50 -32.07 -30.15
C VAL A 658 -7.41 -31.46 -31.22
N ARG A 659 -6.79 -30.86 -32.22
CA ARG A 659 -7.49 -30.32 -33.38
C ARG A 659 -6.87 -30.77 -34.69
N TRP A 660 -7.60 -30.60 -35.75
CA TRP A 660 -7.07 -30.72 -37.11
C TRP A 660 -7.30 -29.45 -37.90
N LEU A 661 -6.36 -29.19 -38.79
CA LEU A 661 -6.38 -28.03 -39.68
C LEU A 661 -6.32 -28.48 -41.13
N VAL A 662 -6.89 -27.68 -42.04
CA VAL A 662 -6.88 -27.89 -43.48
C VAL A 662 -6.34 -26.66 -44.18
N ASP A 663 -5.41 -26.90 -45.08
CA ASP A 663 -4.96 -25.96 -46.09
C ASP A 663 -5.94 -26.12 -47.30
N ALA A 664 -6.89 -25.18 -47.42
CA ALA A 664 -8.01 -25.36 -48.36
C ALA A 664 -7.64 -24.98 -49.78
N ASP A 665 -6.64 -24.14 -50.00
CA ASP A 665 -6.20 -23.61 -51.28
C ASP A 665 -4.81 -24.13 -51.72
N GLY A 666 -4.16 -24.92 -50.85
CA GLY A 666 -2.87 -25.55 -51.18
C GLY A 666 -1.67 -24.60 -51.12
N ASN A 667 -1.82 -23.43 -50.43
CA ASN A 667 -0.76 -22.42 -50.34
C ASN A 667 0.27 -22.66 -49.24
N GLY A 668 0.06 -23.69 -48.39
CA GLY A 668 0.90 -24.06 -47.26
C GLY A 668 0.51 -23.36 -45.95
N HIS A 669 -0.54 -22.52 -45.96
CA HIS A 669 -1.14 -21.92 -44.78
C HIS A 669 -2.47 -22.61 -44.47
N TYR A 670 -2.70 -22.94 -43.19
CA TYR A 670 -3.88 -23.71 -42.78
C TYR A 670 -4.95 -22.77 -42.20
N GLU A 671 -5.96 -22.43 -43.01
CA GLU A 671 -6.96 -21.41 -42.67
C GLU A 671 -8.09 -21.96 -41.77
N LYS A 672 -8.41 -23.27 -41.91
CA LYS A 672 -9.52 -23.88 -41.20
C LYS A 672 -9.01 -24.77 -40.08
N SER A 673 -9.54 -24.54 -38.89
CA SER A 673 -9.21 -25.31 -37.68
C SER A 673 -10.48 -25.85 -37.04
N THR A 674 -10.49 -27.13 -36.70
CA THR A 674 -11.60 -27.80 -36.03
C THR A 674 -11.12 -28.47 -34.75
N VAL A 675 -11.79 -28.25 -33.62
CA VAL A 675 -11.56 -28.98 -32.38
C VAL A 675 -12.07 -30.42 -32.56
N PHE A 676 -11.15 -31.36 -32.50
CA PHE A 676 -11.46 -32.78 -32.65
C PHE A 676 -11.80 -33.47 -31.33
N LEU A 677 -10.98 -33.24 -30.30
CA LEU A 677 -11.18 -33.81 -28.97
C LEU A 677 -10.66 -32.82 -27.91
N GLU A 678 -11.43 -32.63 -26.86
CA GLU A 678 -11.10 -31.73 -25.75
C GLU A 678 -11.18 -32.42 -24.39
N GLY A 679 -10.75 -31.77 -23.32
CA GLY A 679 -10.75 -32.32 -21.97
C GLY A 679 -9.67 -33.40 -21.77
N LEU A 680 -8.56 -33.28 -22.49
CA LEU A 680 -7.41 -34.17 -22.38
C LEU A 680 -6.47 -33.67 -21.26
N ASN A 681 -5.88 -34.60 -20.54
CA ASN A 681 -4.92 -34.32 -19.48
C ASN A 681 -3.50 -34.32 -20.08
N PHE A 682 -2.95 -33.10 -20.29
CA PHE A 682 -1.60 -32.89 -20.80
C PHE A 682 -1.28 -33.68 -22.09
N PRO A 683 -2.02 -33.47 -23.17
CA PRO A 683 -1.72 -34.16 -24.43
C PRO A 683 -0.37 -33.69 -24.97
N ASN A 684 0.54 -34.64 -25.23
CA ASN A 684 1.92 -34.33 -25.64
C ASN A 684 2.33 -35.07 -26.94
N GLY A 685 1.42 -35.76 -27.57
CA GLY A 685 1.64 -36.42 -28.85
C GLY A 685 0.34 -36.70 -29.59
N VAL A 686 0.38 -36.61 -30.92
CA VAL A 686 -0.72 -36.96 -31.80
C VAL A 686 -0.16 -37.64 -33.04
N LEU A 687 -0.84 -38.70 -33.52
CA LEU A 687 -0.47 -39.45 -34.72
C LEU A 687 -1.73 -39.90 -35.44
N ALA A 688 -1.88 -39.55 -36.71
CA ALA A 688 -2.94 -40.09 -37.53
C ALA A 688 -2.77 -41.62 -37.70
N TRP A 689 -3.81 -42.40 -37.39
CA TRP A 689 -3.78 -43.85 -37.37
C TRP A 689 -5.12 -44.45 -37.78
N GLY A 690 -5.08 -45.27 -38.81
CA GLY A 690 -6.29 -45.90 -39.32
C GLY A 690 -7.32 -44.86 -39.77
N LYS A 691 -8.52 -44.91 -39.22
CA LYS A 691 -9.59 -43.92 -39.46
C LYS A 691 -9.63 -42.75 -38.47
N GLY A 692 -8.74 -42.75 -37.48
CA GLY A 692 -8.72 -41.78 -36.42
C GLY A 692 -7.30 -41.34 -36.05
N VAL A 693 -7.07 -41.05 -34.78
CA VAL A 693 -5.78 -40.62 -34.26
C VAL A 693 -5.42 -41.32 -32.96
N LEU A 694 -4.13 -41.57 -32.77
CA LEU A 694 -3.55 -41.91 -31.49
C LEU A 694 -3.11 -40.62 -30.76
N ILE A 695 -3.44 -40.52 -29.49
CA ILE A 695 -3.14 -39.35 -28.66
C ILE A 695 -2.45 -39.83 -27.39
N SER A 696 -1.26 -39.35 -27.10
CA SER A 696 -0.66 -39.50 -25.78
C SER A 696 -1.14 -38.37 -24.88
N ALA A 697 -1.89 -38.71 -23.83
CA ALA A 697 -2.44 -37.80 -22.85
C ALA A 697 -2.44 -38.50 -21.49
N THR A 698 -1.47 -38.14 -20.64
CA THR A 698 -1.20 -38.79 -19.36
C THR A 698 -2.47 -39.01 -18.52
N PRO A 699 -2.77 -40.21 -17.96
CA PRO A 699 -1.89 -41.40 -17.95
C PRO A 699 -2.07 -42.37 -19.15
N ASP A 700 -2.70 -41.93 -20.21
CA ASP A 700 -3.26 -42.80 -21.24
C ASP A 700 -2.62 -42.59 -22.62
N ILE A 701 -2.65 -43.64 -23.44
CA ILE A 701 -2.63 -43.51 -24.89
C ILE A 701 -4.03 -43.84 -25.39
N ILE A 702 -4.62 -42.87 -26.10
CA ILE A 702 -6.02 -42.87 -26.49
C ILE A 702 -6.10 -43.04 -28.02
N TYR A 703 -7.00 -43.85 -28.51
CA TYR A 703 -7.50 -43.82 -29.87
C TYR A 703 -8.80 -43.06 -29.92
N ALA A 704 -8.89 -42.11 -30.86
CA ALA A 704 -10.09 -41.32 -31.08
C ALA A 704 -10.45 -41.31 -32.59
N GLU A 705 -11.75 -41.41 -32.90
CA GLU A 705 -12.27 -41.47 -34.26
C GLU A 705 -13.56 -40.66 -34.36
N ASP A 706 -13.75 -40.00 -35.50
CA ASP A 706 -15.00 -39.41 -35.95
C ASP A 706 -15.70 -40.37 -36.88
N THR A 707 -16.75 -41.06 -36.42
CA THR A 707 -17.54 -41.99 -37.23
C THR A 707 -18.77 -41.34 -37.85
N THR A 708 -19.13 -40.14 -37.40
CA THR A 708 -20.29 -39.36 -37.86
C THR A 708 -19.97 -38.43 -39.02
N GLY A 709 -18.69 -38.03 -39.15
CA GLY A 709 -18.23 -37.12 -40.19
C GLY A 709 -18.47 -35.64 -39.88
N ASP A 710 -18.73 -35.31 -38.61
CA ASP A 710 -18.97 -33.91 -38.17
C ASP A 710 -17.66 -33.15 -37.79
N GLY A 711 -16.52 -33.88 -37.83
CA GLY A 711 -15.20 -33.33 -37.54
C GLY A 711 -14.77 -33.43 -36.07
N ARG A 712 -15.61 -34.03 -35.21
CA ARG A 712 -15.33 -34.27 -33.80
C ARG A 712 -15.28 -35.76 -33.51
N ALA A 713 -14.45 -36.15 -32.54
CA ALA A 713 -14.39 -37.55 -32.13
C ALA A 713 -15.64 -37.95 -31.34
N ASP A 714 -16.35 -38.95 -31.82
CA ASP A 714 -17.46 -39.63 -31.14
C ASP A 714 -17.01 -41.00 -30.57
N VAL A 715 -15.86 -41.50 -30.99
CA VAL A 715 -15.20 -42.66 -30.39
C VAL A 715 -13.97 -42.19 -29.62
N ARG A 716 -13.89 -42.63 -28.35
CA ARG A 716 -12.70 -42.45 -27.51
C ARG A 716 -12.41 -43.73 -26.77
N LYS A 717 -11.26 -44.34 -27.03
CA LYS A 717 -10.84 -45.61 -26.46
C LYS A 717 -9.44 -45.51 -25.88
N VAL A 718 -9.29 -45.79 -24.58
CA VAL A 718 -7.98 -45.98 -23.97
C VAL A 718 -7.37 -47.29 -24.44
N LEU A 719 -6.22 -47.21 -25.08
CA LEU A 719 -5.47 -48.40 -25.54
C LEU A 719 -4.47 -48.86 -24.50
N PHE A 720 -3.77 -47.92 -23.89
CA PHE A 720 -2.78 -48.17 -22.85
C PHE A 720 -2.96 -47.13 -21.75
N THR A 721 -2.71 -47.51 -20.49
CA THR A 721 -2.80 -46.64 -19.32
C THR A 721 -1.67 -46.91 -18.35
N GLY A 722 -1.49 -46.07 -17.36
CA GLY A 722 -0.51 -46.23 -16.27
C GLY A 722 0.79 -45.46 -16.47
N PHE A 723 0.84 -44.52 -17.42
CA PHE A 723 1.97 -43.63 -17.57
C PHE A 723 2.01 -42.64 -16.38
N ASN A 724 3.23 -42.19 -16.01
CA ASN A 724 3.46 -41.43 -14.79
C ASN A 724 2.71 -40.10 -14.76
N GLN A 725 2.02 -39.83 -13.66
CA GLN A 725 1.36 -38.55 -13.36
C GLN A 725 2.05 -37.76 -12.24
N GLY A 726 3.07 -38.33 -11.60
CA GLY A 726 3.64 -37.79 -10.36
C GLY A 726 4.52 -36.56 -10.53
N ASN A 727 5.00 -36.26 -11.74
CA ASN A 727 5.80 -35.08 -12.02
C ASN A 727 5.02 -34.10 -12.90
N GLN A 728 4.72 -32.92 -12.39
CA GLN A 728 3.94 -31.92 -13.14
C GLN A 728 4.70 -31.32 -14.35
N GLN A 729 6.01 -31.45 -14.40
CA GLN A 729 6.85 -30.87 -15.47
C GLN A 729 7.28 -31.90 -16.54
N HIS A 730 7.22 -33.18 -16.25
CA HIS A 730 7.69 -34.27 -17.13
C HIS A 730 6.68 -35.40 -17.16
N ARG A 731 5.52 -35.15 -17.74
CA ARG A 731 4.42 -36.10 -17.90
C ARG A 731 4.39 -36.71 -19.28
#